data_30fa38e856c153db8eab8ea197cbd6b7
#
_entry.id   30fa38e856c153db8eab8ea197cbd6b7
#
_cell.length_a   1.000
_cell.length_b   1.000
_cell.length_c   1.000
_cell.angle_alpha   90.00
_cell.angle_beta   90.00
_cell.angle_gamma   90.00
#
_symmetry.space_group_name_H-M   'P 1'
#
loop_
_entity.id
_entity.type
_entity.pdbx_description
1 polymer ?
#
loop_
_entity_poly.entity_id
_entity_poly.type
_entity_poly.pdbx_seq_one_letter_code
_entity_poly.pdbx_strand_id
1 'polypeptide(L)'
;MPRSTPKPLSTKTQCPYCGVGCGLEVYPPARPGRSITRDSNGRPAWQAVGDKAHPSSKGQVCIKGASVGESLNKSRLMYPMMRDSLDQPFQQVTWEDAFSRITTEIQSSISRDGPDSICMYGSGQFQTEDYYIAQKLIKGCIGTNNFDANSRLCMSSAVAGYIQSFGSDGPPCCYDDLEATDCAFLIGTNTAECHPIVFNRLKKHLKKNKKAKLIVVDPRRTDTAKNADLHLAIKPGTDIALLNGIAYLLIRWNKHDPMFIDYCTDGFADYAQVVSDYPPERVASICGIAQSDLEAAAKLWAESKRVLSLWSMGINQSSEGTAKCRTIINLHLMTGNIGRPGAGPFSLTGQPNAMGGREAGGLAHILPGYRLVKNPDHRHVVEQIWKLPPGSISPTPGLAAWDMMLALEQERVGVLWVAATNPAVSMPDIKRTQAALRKSPFTICQDAYYPTETAAYAHVVLPAAQWGEATGVMTNSERVVTLCPAFRDPVGQSKADWEIFAEVGRRLGFEEQFTYASSADVYDEFVSLTAGRLCDMSGLSHERLREQGPIQWPIPICETAATAANKTDKRLYTDYQFLTPNGRAKFAAFHLKGLAEPPDEAFPMVLTTGRLLGHWHTQTRTGRIEKITKKYAQPVLEINPRDAQQLQVQSGDWVEVRSRRGFARLPLLVTQNIARGTVFMPMHWGFLWGKNAEVNALTHPEVCPISLEPELKACAVQLVPIETQPPTAALDSTEQILAMLQPSVEARVPVSVLS
;
A
#
# COMPACT_ATOMS: atom_id res chain seq x y z
N MET A 1 40.84 11.14 20.92
CA MET A 1 39.43 11.34 20.61
C MET A 1 39.32 11.56 19.10
N PRO A 2 38.65 10.75 18.31
CA PRO A 2 38.41 11.02 16.90
C PRO A 2 37.55 12.28 16.78
N ARG A 3 37.96 13.23 15.97
CA ARG A 3 37.19 14.44 15.66
C ARG A 3 35.88 14.01 15.02
N SER A 4 34.74 14.30 15.67
CA SER A 4 33.43 14.09 15.06
C SER A 4 33.38 14.89 13.76
N THR A 5 33.19 14.19 12.65
CA THR A 5 32.85 14.84 11.37
C THR A 5 31.62 15.73 11.58
N PRO A 6 31.65 17.00 11.12
CA PRO A 6 30.51 17.89 11.30
C PRO A 6 29.27 17.24 10.65
N LYS A 7 28.18 17.13 11.42
CA LYS A 7 26.89 16.60 10.89
C LYS A 7 26.52 17.44 9.66
N PRO A 8 26.12 16.80 8.55
CA PRO A 8 25.74 17.52 7.33
C PRO A 8 24.59 18.49 7.60
N LEU A 9 24.62 19.66 6.92
CA LEU A 9 23.58 20.69 7.04
C LEU A 9 22.16 20.18 6.66
N SER A 10 22.07 19.10 5.91
CA SER A 10 20.84 18.42 5.50
C SER A 10 21.09 16.94 5.25
N THR A 11 20.03 16.14 5.27
CA THR A 11 20.07 14.72 4.92
C THR A 11 19.12 14.44 3.76
N LYS A 12 19.62 13.75 2.75
CA LYS A 12 18.80 13.25 1.64
C LYS A 12 18.20 11.92 2.01
N THR A 13 16.90 11.73 1.69
CA THR A 13 16.13 10.54 2.05
C THR A 13 14.90 10.42 1.14
N GLN A 14 14.16 9.31 1.23
CA GLN A 14 12.88 9.15 0.56
C GLN A 14 11.71 9.58 1.46
N CYS A 15 10.68 10.14 0.87
CA CYS A 15 9.41 10.48 1.54
C CYS A 15 8.69 9.20 2.04
N PRO A 16 8.30 9.12 3.33
CA PRO A 16 7.75 7.90 3.91
C PRO A 16 6.24 7.78 3.74
N TYR A 17 5.63 8.41 2.73
CA TYR A 17 4.19 8.34 2.52
C TYR A 17 3.81 7.42 1.37
N CYS A 18 3.82 7.88 0.14
CA CYS A 18 3.31 7.07 -0.96
C CYS A 18 4.41 6.46 -1.82
N GLY A 19 4.01 5.45 -2.62
CA GLY A 19 4.89 4.72 -3.52
C GLY A 19 5.53 5.52 -4.65
N VAL A 20 5.23 6.84 -4.78
CA VAL A 20 6.02 7.71 -5.65
C VAL A 20 7.49 7.72 -5.25
N GLY A 21 7.77 7.58 -3.93
CA GLY A 21 9.14 7.60 -3.43
C GLY A 21 9.86 8.92 -3.72
N CYS A 22 9.19 10.06 -3.42
CA CYS A 22 9.80 11.37 -3.66
C CYS A 22 11.07 11.54 -2.84
N GLY A 23 12.15 12.01 -3.45
CA GLY A 23 13.35 12.43 -2.73
C GLY A 23 13.08 13.67 -1.89
N LEU A 24 13.53 13.63 -0.65
CA LEU A 24 13.49 14.74 0.29
C LEU A 24 14.90 15.13 0.70
N GLU A 25 15.08 16.42 0.92
CA GLU A 25 16.21 16.96 1.64
C GLU A 25 15.67 17.52 2.96
N VAL A 26 16.13 16.96 4.08
CA VAL A 26 15.60 17.24 5.43
C VAL A 26 16.62 18.04 6.21
N TYR A 27 16.17 19.13 6.82
CA TYR A 27 16.98 20.08 7.58
C TYR A 27 16.57 20.07 9.04
N PRO A 28 17.53 20.17 9.99
CA PRO A 28 17.21 20.31 11.41
C PRO A 28 16.50 21.64 11.70
N PRO A 29 15.77 21.73 12.83
CA PRO A 29 15.06 22.95 13.22
C PRO A 29 15.98 24.19 13.35
N ALA A 30 17.14 24.02 13.95
CA ALA A 30 18.16 25.06 14.09
C ALA A 30 19.25 24.89 13.02
N ARG A 31 19.57 25.98 12.31
CA ARG A 31 20.64 26.01 11.29
C ARG A 31 21.48 27.27 11.44
N PRO A 32 22.80 27.19 11.21
CA PRO A 32 23.65 28.37 11.25
C PRO A 32 23.15 29.48 10.33
N GLY A 33 23.04 30.70 10.86
CA GLY A 33 22.65 31.89 10.09
C GLY A 33 21.15 31.94 9.67
N ARG A 34 20.28 31.06 10.21
CA ARG A 34 18.83 31.07 9.95
C ARG A 34 18.03 31.02 11.24
N SER A 35 16.82 31.60 11.20
CA SER A 35 15.86 31.46 12.29
C SER A 35 15.43 30.00 12.46
N ILE A 36 15.07 29.62 13.69
CA ILE A 36 14.55 28.27 13.99
C ILE A 36 13.28 28.02 13.20
N THR A 37 13.26 26.92 12.43
CA THR A 37 12.03 26.46 11.76
C THR A 37 11.02 25.96 12.81
N ARG A 38 9.77 26.41 12.68
CA ARG A 38 8.72 26.09 13.65
C ARG A 38 7.51 25.48 12.94
N ASP A 39 6.78 24.63 13.65
CA ASP A 39 5.46 24.11 13.23
C ASP A 39 4.35 25.18 13.39
N SER A 40 3.12 24.83 13.06
CA SER A 40 1.95 25.69 13.21
C SER A 40 1.67 26.15 14.64
N ASN A 41 2.23 25.45 15.65
CA ASN A 41 2.09 25.76 17.09
C ASN A 41 3.32 26.47 17.64
N GLY A 42 4.23 26.93 16.79
CA GLY A 42 5.46 27.65 17.18
C GLY A 42 6.57 26.77 17.75
N ARG A 43 6.45 25.43 17.71
CA ARG A 43 7.46 24.50 18.22
C ARG A 43 8.56 24.23 17.18
N PRO A 44 9.81 24.00 17.58
CA PRO A 44 10.89 23.63 16.65
C PRO A 44 10.49 22.39 15.82
N ALA A 45 10.59 22.49 14.50
CA ALA A 45 10.21 21.43 13.58
C ALA A 45 11.26 21.23 12.48
N TRP A 46 11.46 19.98 12.07
CA TRP A 46 12.26 19.62 10.92
C TRP A 46 11.62 20.13 9.63
N GLN A 47 12.45 20.64 8.73
CA GLN A 47 11.98 21.11 7.42
C GLN A 47 12.30 20.07 6.36
N ALA A 48 11.32 19.65 5.58
CA ALA A 48 11.49 18.79 4.42
C ALA A 48 11.19 19.57 3.14
N VAL A 49 12.11 19.50 2.17
CA VAL A 49 11.94 20.05 0.81
C VAL A 49 12.23 18.96 -0.22
N GLY A 50 11.80 19.14 -1.47
CA GLY A 50 12.08 18.17 -2.52
C GLY A 50 13.55 18.17 -2.95
N ASP A 51 14.17 16.98 -3.01
CA ASP A 51 15.50 16.80 -3.59
C ASP A 51 15.43 16.91 -5.11
N LYS A 52 16.09 17.93 -5.66
CA LYS A 52 16.12 18.21 -7.11
C LYS A 52 16.84 17.12 -7.93
N ALA A 53 17.78 16.42 -7.30
CA ALA A 53 18.57 15.38 -7.95
C ALA A 53 17.85 14.01 -7.97
N HIS A 54 16.81 13.82 -7.17
CA HIS A 54 16.11 12.55 -7.10
C HIS A 54 15.37 12.22 -8.41
N PRO A 55 15.60 11.04 -9.04
CA PRO A 55 15.11 10.72 -10.38
C PRO A 55 13.59 10.67 -10.47
N SER A 56 12.92 10.17 -9.44
CA SER A 56 11.46 9.96 -9.43
C SER A 56 10.68 11.26 -9.30
N SER A 57 11.07 12.16 -8.42
CA SER A 57 10.32 13.39 -8.08
C SER A 57 10.87 14.67 -8.71
N LYS A 58 12.15 14.69 -9.11
CA LYS A 58 12.81 15.85 -9.74
C LYS A 58 12.56 17.15 -8.94
N GLY A 59 12.69 17.09 -7.61
CA GLY A 59 12.50 18.23 -6.69
C GLY A 59 11.06 18.54 -6.30
N GLN A 60 10.07 17.80 -6.79
CA GLN A 60 8.67 18.02 -6.44
C GLN A 60 8.30 17.27 -5.16
N VAL A 61 7.42 17.88 -4.35
CA VAL A 61 6.88 17.31 -3.11
C VAL A 61 5.43 17.77 -2.92
N CYS A 62 4.56 16.91 -2.41
CA CYS A 62 3.19 17.26 -2.06
C CYS A 62 3.09 17.75 -0.60
N ILE A 63 1.89 18.21 -0.19
CA ILE A 63 1.63 18.73 1.16
C ILE A 63 2.04 17.74 2.26
N LYS A 64 1.83 16.42 2.07
CA LYS A 64 2.21 15.40 3.07
C LYS A 64 3.73 15.36 3.27
N GLY A 65 4.48 15.23 2.18
CA GLY A 65 5.95 15.19 2.24
C GLY A 65 6.56 16.50 2.77
N ALA A 66 6.05 17.64 2.34
CA ALA A 66 6.50 18.95 2.83
C ALA A 66 6.21 19.17 4.33
N SER A 67 5.24 18.44 4.89
CA SER A 67 4.82 18.58 6.29
C SER A 67 5.33 17.46 7.19
N VAL A 68 6.05 16.47 6.64
CA VAL A 68 6.43 15.27 7.40
C VAL A 68 7.22 15.59 8.67
N GLY A 69 8.06 16.62 8.61
CA GLY A 69 8.86 17.07 9.76
C GLY A 69 8.04 17.51 10.98
N GLU A 70 6.79 17.95 10.79
CA GLU A 70 5.91 18.37 11.89
C GLU A 70 5.35 17.19 12.70
N SER A 71 5.31 15.99 12.13
CA SER A 71 4.82 14.78 12.82
C SER A 71 5.87 14.10 13.70
N LEU A 72 7.15 14.44 13.56
CA LEU A 72 8.27 13.69 14.15
C LEU A 72 8.26 13.65 15.68
N ASN A 73 7.73 14.69 16.33
CA ASN A 73 7.76 14.84 17.79
C ASN A 73 6.39 14.68 18.46
N LYS A 74 5.32 14.35 17.71
CA LYS A 74 3.97 14.35 18.23
C LYS A 74 3.48 12.94 18.55
N SER A 75 2.99 12.74 19.80
CA SER A 75 2.38 11.48 20.24
C SER A 75 3.24 10.25 19.93
N ARG A 76 4.52 10.34 20.28
CA ARG A 76 5.46 9.24 20.08
C ARG A 76 5.35 8.24 21.22
N LEU A 77 5.40 6.95 20.87
CA LEU A 77 5.62 5.88 21.84
C LEU A 77 7.10 5.88 22.22
N MET A 78 7.39 6.04 23.52
CA MET A 78 8.77 6.26 23.98
C MET A 78 9.35 5.08 24.77
N TYR A 79 8.48 4.25 25.35
CA TYR A 79 8.86 3.15 26.24
C TYR A 79 7.99 1.93 25.95
N PRO A 80 8.49 0.70 26.19
CA PRO A 80 7.64 -0.49 26.16
C PRO A 80 6.57 -0.40 27.24
N MET A 81 5.37 -0.86 26.93
CA MET A 81 4.25 -0.92 27.88
C MET A 81 3.57 -2.28 27.78
N MET A 82 3.11 -2.80 28.92
CA MET A 82 2.40 -4.08 28.99
C MET A 82 1.17 -3.99 29.90
N ARG A 83 0.26 -4.93 29.72
CA ARG A 83 -0.88 -5.22 30.58
C ARG A 83 -1.21 -6.70 30.50
N ASP A 84 -1.79 -7.25 31.58
CA ASP A 84 -2.13 -8.68 31.63
C ASP A 84 -3.47 -9.00 30.93
N SER A 85 -4.39 -8.05 30.91
CA SER A 85 -5.67 -8.17 30.20
C SER A 85 -6.07 -6.87 29.51
N LEU A 86 -6.98 -6.96 28.52
CA LEU A 86 -7.45 -5.81 27.77
C LEU A 86 -8.22 -4.79 28.63
N ASP A 87 -8.72 -5.21 29.79
CA ASP A 87 -9.47 -4.35 30.72
C ASP A 87 -8.58 -3.56 31.69
N GLN A 88 -7.26 -3.84 31.69
CA GLN A 88 -6.29 -3.16 32.54
C GLN A 88 -5.60 -2.01 31.77
N PRO A 89 -5.17 -0.94 32.46
CA PRO A 89 -4.34 0.09 31.87
C PRO A 89 -2.94 -0.44 31.58
N PHE A 90 -2.29 0.10 30.55
CA PHE A 90 -0.89 -0.19 30.27
C PHE A 90 0.03 0.34 31.40
N GLN A 91 1.02 -0.46 31.74
CA GLN A 91 2.15 -0.09 32.59
C GLN A 91 3.43 -0.02 31.79
N GLN A 92 4.26 0.99 32.05
CA GLN A 92 5.59 1.09 31.48
C GLN A 92 6.46 -0.04 32.07
N VAL A 93 7.20 -0.71 31.18
CA VAL A 93 8.10 -1.81 31.56
C VAL A 93 9.48 -1.63 30.92
N THR A 94 10.45 -2.46 31.31
CA THR A 94 11.75 -2.51 30.63
C THR A 94 11.65 -3.30 29.33
N TRP A 95 12.62 -3.12 28.44
CA TRP A 95 12.76 -3.97 27.25
C TRP A 95 12.96 -5.45 27.64
N GLU A 96 13.67 -5.70 28.72
CA GLU A 96 13.91 -7.07 29.22
C GLU A 96 12.60 -7.76 29.58
N ASP A 97 11.73 -7.07 30.33
CA ASP A 97 10.42 -7.61 30.72
C ASP A 97 9.55 -7.87 29.46
N ALA A 98 9.54 -6.90 28.52
CA ALA A 98 8.78 -7.02 27.29
C ALA A 98 9.25 -8.21 26.44
N PHE A 99 10.55 -8.34 26.22
CA PHE A 99 11.11 -9.45 25.43
C PHE A 99 10.89 -10.79 26.12
N SER A 100 11.09 -10.88 27.44
CA SER A 100 10.84 -12.11 28.20
C SER A 100 9.38 -12.54 28.08
N ARG A 101 8.42 -11.64 28.22
CA ARG A 101 7.00 -11.94 28.04
C ARG A 101 6.70 -12.42 26.62
N ILE A 102 7.18 -11.70 25.59
CA ILE A 102 6.96 -12.06 24.19
C ILE A 102 7.50 -13.46 23.87
N THR A 103 8.74 -13.74 24.25
CA THR A 103 9.36 -15.04 23.95
C THR A 103 8.66 -16.18 24.69
N THR A 104 8.26 -15.97 25.93
CA THR A 104 7.49 -16.95 26.72
C THR A 104 6.15 -17.26 26.04
N GLU A 105 5.41 -16.25 25.61
CA GLU A 105 4.11 -16.45 24.94
C GLU A 105 4.26 -17.14 23.59
N ILE A 106 5.27 -16.79 22.79
CA ILE A 106 5.57 -17.47 21.52
C ILE A 106 5.90 -18.95 21.77
N GLN A 107 6.83 -19.25 22.70
CA GLN A 107 7.23 -20.61 23.01
C GLN A 107 6.06 -21.43 23.56
N SER A 108 5.26 -20.86 24.45
CA SER A 108 4.08 -21.50 25.02
C SER A 108 3.03 -21.80 23.95
N SER A 109 2.78 -20.87 23.05
CA SER A 109 1.85 -21.05 21.93
C SER A 109 2.32 -22.13 20.96
N ILE A 110 3.60 -22.10 20.58
CA ILE A 110 4.20 -23.12 19.70
C ILE A 110 4.12 -24.50 20.35
N SER A 111 4.43 -24.61 21.64
CA SER A 111 4.41 -25.89 22.37
C SER A 111 3.02 -26.48 22.47
N ARG A 112 1.98 -25.65 22.59
CA ARG A 112 0.58 -26.07 22.72
C ARG A 112 -0.08 -26.36 21.36
N ASP A 113 0.09 -25.46 20.39
CA ASP A 113 -0.72 -25.42 19.17
C ASP A 113 0.13 -25.49 17.88
N GLY A 114 1.46 -25.59 18.01
CA GLY A 114 2.39 -25.60 16.88
C GLY A 114 2.72 -24.21 16.31
N PRO A 115 3.67 -24.13 15.36
CA PRO A 115 4.18 -22.86 14.83
C PRO A 115 3.10 -22.02 14.10
N ASP A 116 2.09 -22.65 13.52
CA ASP A 116 1.00 -21.94 12.79
C ASP A 116 0.06 -21.16 13.72
N SER A 117 0.20 -21.30 15.05
CA SER A 117 -0.48 -20.45 16.04
C SER A 117 0.13 -19.05 16.16
N ILE A 118 1.27 -18.79 15.50
CA ILE A 118 1.91 -17.48 15.47
C ILE A 118 1.58 -16.78 14.15
N CYS A 119 1.07 -15.56 14.24
CA CYS A 119 0.79 -14.69 13.09
C CYS A 119 1.48 -13.34 13.23
N MET A 120 2.03 -12.82 12.13
CA MET A 120 2.54 -11.47 12.07
C MET A 120 1.90 -10.69 10.90
N TYR A 121 1.37 -9.49 11.19
CA TYR A 121 0.83 -8.58 10.19
C TYR A 121 1.65 -7.30 10.13
N GLY A 122 2.40 -7.13 9.03
CA GLY A 122 3.36 -6.05 8.81
C GLY A 122 2.86 -4.93 7.90
N SER A 123 3.76 -4.02 7.54
CA SER A 123 3.42 -2.76 6.89
C SER A 123 4.32 -2.41 5.70
N GLY A 124 3.74 -1.82 4.64
CA GLY A 124 4.48 -1.14 3.57
C GLY A 124 5.17 0.16 4.00
N GLN A 125 5.15 0.48 5.29
CA GLN A 125 5.92 1.57 5.91
C GLN A 125 7.29 1.11 6.40
N PHE A 126 7.52 -0.20 6.55
CA PHE A 126 8.80 -0.79 6.89
C PHE A 126 9.89 -0.41 5.89
N GLN A 127 11.12 -0.31 6.35
CA GLN A 127 12.31 -0.39 5.50
C GLN A 127 12.50 -1.85 5.02
N THR A 128 13.31 -2.06 4.00
CA THR A 128 13.52 -3.40 3.42
C THR A 128 14.12 -4.35 4.44
N GLU A 129 15.02 -3.86 5.28
CA GLU A 129 15.68 -4.59 6.37
C GLU A 129 14.66 -5.08 7.42
N ASP A 130 13.66 -4.25 7.75
CA ASP A 130 12.61 -4.61 8.71
C ASP A 130 11.78 -5.79 8.19
N TYR A 131 11.37 -5.72 6.92
CA TYR A 131 10.67 -6.82 6.25
C TYR A 131 11.51 -8.10 6.23
N TYR A 132 12.78 -7.95 5.89
CA TYR A 132 13.68 -9.09 5.73
C TYR A 132 13.88 -9.86 7.03
N ILE A 133 14.17 -9.16 8.13
CA ILE A 133 14.34 -9.79 9.45
C ILE A 133 13.03 -10.37 9.97
N ALA A 134 11.90 -9.68 9.77
CA ALA A 134 10.59 -10.23 10.13
C ALA A 134 10.28 -11.55 9.40
N GLN A 135 10.60 -11.62 8.08
CA GLN A 135 10.44 -12.86 7.29
C GLN A 135 11.33 -13.99 7.81
N LYS A 136 12.62 -13.69 8.09
CA LYS A 136 13.59 -14.65 8.60
C LYS A 136 13.13 -15.22 9.94
N LEU A 137 12.64 -14.34 10.84
CA LEU A 137 12.09 -14.76 12.13
C LEU A 137 10.87 -15.68 11.96
N ILE A 138 9.85 -15.23 11.25
CA ILE A 138 8.57 -15.94 11.18
C ILE A 138 8.67 -17.19 10.31
N LYS A 139 9.17 -17.05 9.07
CA LYS A 139 9.17 -18.16 8.11
C LYS A 139 10.32 -19.14 8.30
N GLY A 140 11.48 -18.60 8.68
CA GLY A 140 12.68 -19.41 8.86
C GLY A 140 12.78 -20.02 10.24
N CYS A 141 12.77 -19.19 11.28
CA CYS A 141 13.09 -19.62 12.65
C CYS A 141 11.89 -20.18 13.40
N ILE A 142 10.73 -19.53 13.33
CA ILE A 142 9.48 -20.07 13.91
C ILE A 142 8.90 -21.20 13.06
N GLY A 143 9.10 -21.15 11.73
CA GLY A 143 8.70 -22.23 10.82
C GLY A 143 7.26 -22.12 10.33
N THR A 144 6.62 -20.96 10.42
CA THR A 144 5.30 -20.70 9.85
C THR A 144 5.34 -19.64 8.75
N ASN A 145 4.54 -19.78 7.70
CA ASN A 145 4.39 -18.77 6.67
C ASN A 145 3.29 -17.73 7.00
N ASN A 146 2.78 -17.68 8.23
CA ASN A 146 1.76 -16.73 8.69
C ASN A 146 2.33 -15.32 8.90
N PHE A 147 3.06 -14.84 7.91
CA PHE A 147 3.43 -13.44 7.76
C PHE A 147 2.75 -12.86 6.54
N ASP A 148 1.93 -11.83 6.73
CA ASP A 148 1.39 -11.05 5.62
C ASP A 148 1.52 -9.55 5.94
N ALA A 149 1.36 -8.71 4.94
CA ALA A 149 1.49 -7.27 5.11
C ALA A 149 0.31 -6.56 4.45
N ASN A 150 0.13 -5.28 4.77
CA ASN A 150 -0.93 -4.47 4.16
C ASN A 150 -0.76 -4.25 2.64
N SER A 151 0.34 -4.72 2.05
CA SER A 151 0.48 -4.90 0.60
C SER A 151 -0.56 -5.87 0.04
N ARG A 152 -1.07 -6.82 0.87
CA ARG A 152 -2.20 -7.70 0.55
C ARG A 152 -3.47 -6.92 0.24
N LEU A 153 -3.75 -5.86 1.00
CA LEU A 153 -4.92 -5.00 0.84
C LEU A 153 -4.72 -3.89 -0.20
N CYS A 154 -3.61 -3.91 -0.95
CA CYS A 154 -3.18 -2.79 -1.77
C CYS A 154 -2.85 -3.19 -3.21
N MET A 155 -1.97 -4.18 -3.37
CA MET A 155 -1.32 -4.47 -4.65
C MET A 155 -1.35 -5.95 -5.03
N SER A 156 -1.87 -6.83 -4.19
CA SER A 156 -1.78 -8.27 -4.44
C SER A 156 -2.46 -8.71 -5.74
N SER A 157 -3.52 -8.01 -6.16
CA SER A 157 -4.17 -8.25 -7.45
C SER A 157 -3.27 -7.91 -8.65
N ALA A 158 -2.54 -6.79 -8.58
CA ALA A 158 -1.56 -6.44 -9.62
C ALA A 158 -0.35 -7.39 -9.61
N VAL A 159 0.14 -7.77 -8.41
CA VAL A 159 1.20 -8.78 -8.23
C VAL A 159 0.81 -10.10 -8.91
N ALA A 160 -0.37 -10.63 -8.58
CA ALA A 160 -0.89 -11.85 -9.19
C ALA A 160 -1.07 -11.71 -10.71
N GLY A 161 -1.54 -10.55 -11.16
CA GLY A 161 -1.69 -10.23 -12.58
C GLY A 161 -0.36 -10.28 -13.34
N TYR A 162 0.69 -9.64 -12.81
CA TYR A 162 2.02 -9.67 -13.42
C TYR A 162 2.64 -11.08 -13.39
N ILE A 163 2.59 -11.77 -12.25
CA ILE A 163 3.11 -13.15 -12.14
C ILE A 163 2.44 -14.07 -13.15
N GLN A 164 1.10 -14.01 -13.27
CA GLN A 164 0.37 -14.89 -14.19
C GLN A 164 0.54 -14.52 -15.65
N SER A 165 0.81 -13.25 -15.97
CA SER A 165 0.98 -12.79 -17.36
C SER A 165 2.45 -12.79 -17.81
N PHE A 166 3.39 -12.44 -16.91
CA PHE A 166 4.80 -12.23 -17.24
C PHE A 166 5.77 -13.20 -16.54
N GLY A 167 5.28 -13.97 -15.57
CA GLY A 167 6.09 -14.95 -14.82
C GLY A 167 6.76 -14.39 -13.56
N SER A 168 6.72 -13.09 -13.30
CA SER A 168 7.25 -12.45 -12.08
C SER A 168 6.51 -11.17 -11.74
N ASP A 169 6.61 -10.74 -10.47
CA ASP A 169 6.15 -9.42 -10.05
C ASP A 169 7.16 -8.34 -10.47
N GLY A 170 6.64 -7.21 -10.93
CA GLY A 170 7.40 -6.02 -11.30
C GLY A 170 6.76 -5.25 -12.45
N PRO A 171 6.49 -3.95 -12.27
CA PRO A 171 5.94 -3.15 -13.36
C PRO A 171 6.99 -2.99 -14.47
N PRO A 172 6.60 -3.22 -15.74
CA PRO A 172 7.54 -3.09 -16.88
C PRO A 172 7.98 -1.65 -17.14
N CYS A 173 7.22 -0.66 -16.67
CA CYS A 173 7.39 0.74 -16.94
C CYS A 173 8.25 1.48 -15.89
N CYS A 174 8.61 2.72 -16.19
CA CYS A 174 9.23 3.67 -15.27
C CYS A 174 8.54 5.06 -15.37
N TYR A 175 8.87 6.00 -14.48
CA TYR A 175 8.23 7.32 -14.51
C TYR A 175 8.64 8.20 -15.70
N ASP A 176 9.70 7.89 -16.40
CA ASP A 176 10.06 8.60 -17.62
C ASP A 176 9.07 8.28 -18.77
N ASP A 177 8.31 7.18 -18.67
CA ASP A 177 7.23 6.86 -19.61
C ASP A 177 6.08 7.88 -19.56
N LEU A 178 5.84 8.50 -18.41
CA LEU A 178 4.86 9.58 -18.26
C LEU A 178 5.15 10.78 -19.14
N GLU A 179 6.42 10.98 -19.49
CA GLU A 179 6.91 12.12 -20.27
C GLU A 179 7.11 11.75 -21.76
N ALA A 180 6.81 10.48 -22.13
CA ALA A 180 7.00 9.94 -23.48
C ALA A 180 5.71 9.38 -24.13
N THR A 181 4.62 9.20 -23.36
CA THR A 181 3.39 8.56 -23.84
C THR A 181 2.60 9.45 -24.82
N ASP A 182 1.91 8.83 -25.79
CA ASP A 182 0.97 9.52 -26.70
C ASP A 182 -0.48 9.46 -26.14
N CYS A 183 -0.80 8.40 -25.39
CA CYS A 183 -2.08 8.25 -24.68
C CYS A 183 -1.85 7.66 -23.30
N ALA A 184 -2.23 8.41 -22.26
CA ALA A 184 -2.31 7.94 -20.90
C ALA A 184 -3.73 7.45 -20.61
N PHE A 185 -3.86 6.16 -20.23
CA PHE A 185 -5.11 5.53 -19.85
C PHE A 185 -5.11 5.26 -18.34
N LEU A 186 -5.81 6.09 -17.58
CA LEU A 186 -5.89 6.00 -16.13
C LEU A 186 -7.21 5.35 -15.72
N ILE A 187 -7.15 4.18 -15.08
CA ILE A 187 -8.33 3.42 -14.67
C ILE A 187 -8.28 3.05 -13.19
N GLY A 188 -9.36 3.33 -12.46
CA GLY A 188 -9.46 3.01 -11.03
C GLY A 188 -8.37 3.69 -10.18
N THR A 189 -7.95 4.91 -10.56
CA THR A 189 -6.91 5.65 -9.85
C THR A 189 -7.16 7.17 -9.87
N ASN A 190 -7.39 7.76 -8.70
CA ASN A 190 -7.32 9.22 -8.54
C ASN A 190 -5.88 9.65 -8.30
N THR A 191 -5.06 9.59 -9.36
CA THR A 191 -3.60 9.80 -9.28
C THR A 191 -3.25 11.19 -8.76
N ALA A 192 -4.06 12.22 -9.04
CA ALA A 192 -3.88 13.57 -8.52
C ALA A 192 -3.85 13.64 -6.98
N GLU A 193 -4.54 12.74 -6.29
CA GLU A 193 -4.58 12.69 -4.82
C GLU A 193 -3.72 11.57 -4.24
N CYS A 194 -3.71 10.37 -4.85
CA CYS A 194 -2.98 9.23 -4.31
C CYS A 194 -1.49 9.22 -4.67
N HIS A 195 -1.11 9.72 -5.87
CA HIS A 195 0.27 9.83 -6.36
C HIS A 195 0.54 11.21 -7.00
N PRO A 196 0.44 12.32 -6.24
CA PRO A 196 0.37 13.68 -6.82
C PRO A 196 1.54 14.04 -7.72
N ILE A 197 2.74 13.56 -7.43
CA ILE A 197 3.94 13.92 -8.22
C ILE A 197 3.99 13.14 -9.54
N VAL A 198 3.54 11.90 -9.56
CA VAL A 198 3.33 11.14 -10.82
C VAL A 198 2.35 11.88 -11.71
N PHE A 199 1.19 12.30 -11.16
CA PHE A 199 0.21 13.05 -11.92
C PHE A 199 0.74 14.41 -12.39
N ASN A 200 1.52 15.11 -11.58
CA ASN A 200 2.13 16.38 -11.97
C ASN A 200 3.13 16.21 -13.13
N ARG A 201 3.92 15.13 -13.14
CA ARG A 201 4.82 14.82 -14.27
C ARG A 201 4.03 14.58 -15.55
N LEU A 202 3.00 13.72 -15.50
CA LEU A 202 2.10 13.48 -16.64
C LEU A 202 1.43 14.77 -17.11
N LYS A 203 0.86 15.56 -16.19
CA LYS A 203 0.20 16.83 -16.52
C LYS A 203 1.12 17.83 -17.19
N LYS A 204 2.40 17.89 -16.78
CA LYS A 204 3.41 18.73 -17.46
C LYS A 204 3.65 18.24 -18.89
N HIS A 205 3.73 16.94 -19.12
CA HIS A 205 3.87 16.36 -20.46
C HIS A 205 2.66 16.72 -21.35
N LEU A 206 1.43 16.46 -20.89
CA LEU A 206 0.21 16.77 -21.63
C LEU A 206 0.07 18.28 -21.97
N LYS A 207 0.57 19.16 -21.10
CA LYS A 207 0.61 20.60 -21.38
C LYS A 207 1.60 20.97 -22.50
N LYS A 208 2.75 20.28 -22.56
CA LYS A 208 3.79 20.51 -23.57
C LYS A 208 3.46 19.84 -24.90
N ASN A 209 2.93 18.63 -24.87
CA ASN A 209 2.55 17.84 -26.05
C ASN A 209 1.01 17.81 -26.18
N LYS A 210 0.45 18.72 -26.95
CA LYS A 210 -1.01 18.82 -27.18
C LYS A 210 -1.60 17.65 -27.97
N LYS A 211 -0.77 16.85 -28.62
CA LYS A 211 -1.20 15.64 -29.33
C LYS A 211 -1.41 14.46 -28.36
N ALA A 212 -0.69 14.44 -27.24
CA ALA A 212 -0.88 13.42 -26.21
C ALA A 212 -2.25 13.58 -25.55
N LYS A 213 -2.91 12.44 -25.27
CA LYS A 213 -4.27 12.36 -24.75
C LYS A 213 -4.32 11.72 -23.37
N LEU A 214 -5.35 12.08 -22.61
CA LEU A 214 -5.64 11.52 -21.30
C LEU A 214 -7.07 10.96 -21.28
N ILE A 215 -7.17 9.66 -21.11
CA ILE A 215 -8.42 8.94 -20.83
C ILE A 215 -8.45 8.61 -19.33
N VAL A 216 -9.55 8.91 -18.65
CA VAL A 216 -9.74 8.55 -17.25
C VAL A 216 -11.01 7.74 -17.09
N VAL A 217 -10.90 6.59 -16.45
CA VAL A 217 -12.02 5.69 -16.11
C VAL A 217 -12.19 5.68 -14.59
N ASP A 218 -13.23 6.34 -14.11
CA ASP A 218 -13.54 6.47 -12.67
C ASP A 218 -15.02 6.84 -12.53
N PRO A 219 -15.80 6.22 -11.63
CA PRO A 219 -17.21 6.58 -11.39
C PRO A 219 -17.39 8.03 -10.89
N ARG A 220 -16.33 8.64 -10.40
CA ARG A 220 -16.29 10.02 -9.92
C ARG A 220 -15.50 10.90 -10.88
N ARG A 221 -15.95 12.14 -11.06
CA ARG A 221 -15.18 13.20 -11.73
C ARG A 221 -14.14 13.79 -10.77
N THR A 222 -13.15 12.98 -10.44
CA THR A 222 -12.04 13.29 -9.52
C THR A 222 -11.15 14.41 -10.05
N ASP A 223 -10.22 14.90 -9.23
CA ASP A 223 -9.22 15.88 -9.67
C ASP A 223 -8.34 15.36 -10.82
N THR A 224 -8.18 14.05 -10.94
CA THR A 224 -7.57 13.40 -12.11
C THR A 224 -8.48 13.54 -13.33
N ALA A 225 -9.74 13.16 -13.21
CA ALA A 225 -10.73 13.16 -14.30
C ALA A 225 -11.05 14.57 -14.83
N LYS A 226 -10.99 15.61 -13.99
CA LYS A 226 -11.13 17.02 -14.43
C LYS A 226 -10.06 17.46 -15.43
N ASN A 227 -8.96 16.74 -15.58
CA ASN A 227 -7.90 17.05 -16.53
C ASN A 227 -7.93 16.12 -17.77
N ALA A 228 -8.89 15.21 -17.87
CA ALA A 228 -9.00 14.25 -18.97
C ALA A 228 -9.53 14.88 -20.26
N ASP A 229 -9.03 14.41 -21.40
CA ASP A 229 -9.65 14.64 -22.72
C ASP A 229 -10.95 13.82 -22.85
N LEU A 230 -10.98 12.61 -22.24
CA LEU A 230 -12.15 11.75 -22.18
C LEU A 230 -12.30 11.14 -20.76
N HIS A 231 -13.46 11.34 -20.13
CA HIS A 231 -13.79 10.74 -18.84
C HIS A 231 -14.94 9.74 -19.01
N LEU A 232 -14.67 8.48 -18.67
CA LEU A 232 -15.63 7.38 -18.68
C LEU A 232 -16.11 7.14 -17.24
N ALA A 233 -17.28 7.64 -16.90
CA ALA A 233 -17.90 7.46 -15.57
C ALA A 233 -18.70 6.16 -15.53
N ILE A 234 -18.01 5.03 -15.54
CA ILE A 234 -18.62 3.70 -15.56
C ILE A 234 -19.29 3.35 -14.22
N LYS A 235 -20.28 2.48 -14.25
CA LYS A 235 -20.82 1.86 -13.04
C LYS A 235 -19.72 1.06 -12.33
N PRO A 236 -19.60 1.16 -10.98
CA PRO A 236 -18.62 0.38 -10.24
C PRO A 236 -18.73 -1.13 -10.56
N GLY A 237 -17.59 -1.80 -10.70
CA GLY A 237 -17.52 -3.24 -10.97
C GLY A 237 -17.61 -3.64 -12.45
N THR A 238 -17.75 -2.70 -13.40
CA THR A 238 -17.91 -3.02 -14.83
C THR A 238 -16.62 -2.88 -15.66
N ASP A 239 -15.48 -2.80 -15.02
CA ASP A 239 -14.18 -2.57 -15.63
C ASP A 239 -13.80 -3.59 -16.70
N ILE A 240 -14.06 -4.90 -16.47
CA ILE A 240 -13.76 -5.98 -17.43
C ILE A 240 -14.59 -5.82 -18.71
N ALA A 241 -15.87 -5.43 -18.59
CA ALA A 241 -16.71 -5.19 -19.76
C ALA A 241 -16.19 -4.03 -20.61
N LEU A 242 -15.82 -2.91 -19.97
CA LEU A 242 -15.21 -1.77 -20.67
C LEU A 242 -13.94 -2.17 -21.43
N LEU A 243 -13.02 -2.87 -20.75
CA LEU A 243 -11.72 -3.26 -21.32
C LEU A 243 -11.90 -4.26 -22.47
N ASN A 244 -12.80 -5.25 -22.32
CA ASN A 244 -13.13 -6.18 -23.38
C ASN A 244 -13.84 -5.48 -24.56
N GLY A 245 -14.68 -4.46 -24.30
CA GLY A 245 -15.29 -3.64 -25.35
C GLY A 245 -14.27 -2.82 -26.16
N ILE A 246 -13.26 -2.27 -25.50
CA ILE A 246 -12.13 -1.62 -26.19
C ILE A 246 -11.39 -2.66 -27.04
N ALA A 247 -11.08 -3.85 -26.49
CA ALA A 247 -10.43 -4.92 -27.22
C ALA A 247 -11.26 -5.38 -28.44
N TYR A 248 -12.59 -5.53 -28.30
CA TYR A 248 -13.50 -5.87 -29.39
C TYR A 248 -13.36 -4.90 -30.58
N LEU A 249 -13.36 -3.59 -30.30
CA LEU A 249 -13.22 -2.55 -31.33
C LEU A 249 -11.85 -2.58 -31.96
N LEU A 250 -10.77 -2.79 -31.18
CA LEU A 250 -9.41 -2.89 -31.70
C LEU A 250 -9.23 -4.10 -32.63
N ILE A 251 -9.82 -5.26 -32.27
CA ILE A 251 -9.81 -6.44 -33.13
C ILE A 251 -10.60 -6.17 -34.42
N ARG A 252 -11.82 -5.65 -34.30
CA ARG A 252 -12.71 -5.34 -35.44
C ARG A 252 -12.10 -4.34 -36.42
N TRP A 253 -11.30 -3.40 -35.93
CA TRP A 253 -10.62 -2.39 -36.74
C TRP A 253 -9.22 -2.83 -37.23
N ASN A 254 -8.79 -4.07 -36.95
CA ASN A 254 -7.44 -4.58 -37.26
C ASN A 254 -6.34 -3.68 -36.66
N LYS A 255 -6.51 -3.27 -35.39
CA LYS A 255 -5.56 -2.42 -34.65
C LYS A 255 -4.78 -3.19 -33.58
N HIS A 256 -4.83 -4.50 -33.60
CA HIS A 256 -3.94 -5.39 -32.83
C HIS A 256 -2.63 -5.63 -33.61
N ASP A 257 -1.60 -6.10 -32.91
CA ASP A 257 -0.29 -6.42 -33.47
C ASP A 257 -0.14 -7.95 -33.65
N PRO A 258 -0.44 -8.51 -34.84
CA PRO A 258 -0.39 -9.96 -35.04
C PRO A 258 1.03 -10.52 -34.86
N MET A 259 2.08 -9.78 -35.27
CA MET A 259 3.47 -10.24 -35.13
C MET A 259 3.85 -10.40 -33.67
N PHE A 260 3.55 -9.39 -32.83
CA PHE A 260 3.81 -9.48 -31.39
C PHE A 260 3.00 -10.61 -30.72
N ILE A 261 1.72 -10.76 -31.10
CA ILE A 261 0.86 -11.83 -30.61
C ILE A 261 1.46 -13.20 -30.92
N ASP A 262 1.81 -13.44 -32.19
CA ASP A 262 2.27 -14.75 -32.65
C ASP A 262 3.64 -15.14 -32.08
N TYR A 263 4.58 -14.19 -31.96
CA TYR A 263 5.94 -14.50 -31.53
C TYR A 263 6.17 -14.37 -30.03
N CYS A 264 5.43 -13.49 -29.33
CA CYS A 264 5.74 -13.12 -27.94
C CYS A 264 4.67 -13.54 -26.95
N THR A 265 3.51 -14.10 -27.37
CA THR A 265 2.40 -14.37 -26.47
C THR A 265 1.75 -15.73 -26.68
N ASP A 266 0.99 -16.19 -25.67
CA ASP A 266 0.13 -17.37 -25.71
C ASP A 266 -1.30 -17.01 -25.28
N GLY A 267 -2.31 -17.74 -25.78
CA GLY A 267 -3.70 -17.68 -25.32
C GLY A 267 -4.56 -16.57 -25.94
N PHE A 268 -4.10 -15.94 -27.05
CA PHE A 268 -4.87 -14.89 -27.73
C PHE A 268 -6.20 -15.38 -28.29
N ALA A 269 -6.27 -16.60 -28.83
CA ALA A 269 -7.50 -17.15 -29.44
C ALA A 269 -8.64 -17.24 -28.41
N ASP A 270 -8.34 -17.78 -27.24
CA ASP A 270 -9.35 -17.89 -26.14
C ASP A 270 -9.79 -16.50 -25.66
N TYR A 271 -8.85 -15.55 -25.55
CA TYR A 271 -9.16 -14.17 -25.21
C TYR A 271 -10.06 -13.51 -26.26
N ALA A 272 -9.73 -13.65 -27.55
CA ALA A 272 -10.53 -13.09 -28.64
C ALA A 272 -11.94 -13.67 -28.69
N GLN A 273 -12.11 -14.96 -28.36
CA GLN A 273 -13.42 -15.59 -28.24
C GLN A 273 -14.27 -14.92 -27.16
N VAL A 274 -13.73 -14.73 -25.95
CA VAL A 274 -14.43 -14.02 -24.88
C VAL A 274 -14.73 -12.58 -25.26
N VAL A 275 -13.79 -11.88 -25.89
CA VAL A 275 -13.97 -10.50 -26.34
C VAL A 275 -15.13 -10.37 -27.32
N SER A 276 -15.43 -11.39 -28.14
CA SER A 276 -16.55 -11.37 -29.10
C SER A 276 -17.92 -11.18 -28.44
N ASP A 277 -18.04 -11.49 -27.15
CA ASP A 277 -19.26 -11.31 -26.37
C ASP A 277 -19.49 -9.86 -25.87
N TYR A 278 -18.57 -8.93 -26.18
CA TYR A 278 -18.60 -7.55 -25.71
C TYR A 278 -18.72 -6.52 -26.84
N PRO A 279 -19.75 -6.60 -27.70
CA PRO A 279 -19.99 -5.59 -28.73
C PRO A 279 -20.35 -4.24 -28.06
N PRO A 280 -20.11 -3.10 -28.73
CA PRO A 280 -20.20 -1.77 -28.14
C PRO A 280 -21.54 -1.43 -27.47
N GLU A 281 -22.65 -1.83 -28.06
CA GLU A 281 -24.00 -1.60 -27.52
C GLU A 281 -24.22 -2.35 -26.19
N ARG A 282 -23.75 -3.57 -26.09
CA ARG A 282 -23.80 -4.37 -24.85
C ARG A 282 -22.94 -3.74 -23.75
N VAL A 283 -21.71 -3.34 -24.10
CA VAL A 283 -20.78 -2.71 -23.14
C VAL A 283 -21.31 -1.37 -22.66
N ALA A 284 -21.88 -0.54 -23.55
CA ALA A 284 -22.49 0.74 -23.19
C ALA A 284 -23.61 0.55 -22.16
N SER A 285 -24.47 -0.46 -22.35
CA SER A 285 -25.55 -0.80 -21.43
C SER A 285 -25.03 -1.29 -20.07
N ILE A 286 -24.04 -2.19 -20.05
CA ILE A 286 -23.43 -2.73 -18.82
C ILE A 286 -22.76 -1.61 -18.03
N CYS A 287 -21.89 -0.83 -18.69
CA CYS A 287 -21.09 0.22 -18.06
C CYS A 287 -21.89 1.47 -17.72
N GLY A 288 -23.05 1.69 -18.35
CA GLY A 288 -23.86 2.89 -18.17
C GLY A 288 -23.25 4.14 -18.81
N ILE A 289 -22.52 3.98 -19.90
CA ILE A 289 -21.89 5.08 -20.68
C ILE A 289 -22.48 5.15 -22.09
N ALA A 290 -22.25 6.25 -22.80
CA ALA A 290 -22.62 6.34 -24.22
C ALA A 290 -21.70 5.42 -25.05
N GLN A 291 -22.28 4.73 -26.06
CA GLN A 291 -21.51 3.92 -27.00
C GLN A 291 -20.41 4.75 -27.71
N SER A 292 -20.72 5.99 -28.07
CA SER A 292 -19.78 6.93 -28.67
C SER A 292 -18.54 7.20 -27.80
N ASP A 293 -18.70 7.17 -26.48
CA ASP A 293 -17.57 7.38 -25.54
C ASP A 293 -16.66 6.15 -25.49
N LEU A 294 -17.23 4.93 -25.54
CA LEU A 294 -16.45 3.72 -25.68
C LEU A 294 -15.67 3.69 -26.99
N GLU A 295 -16.33 4.03 -28.11
CA GLU A 295 -15.70 4.11 -29.43
C GLU A 295 -14.60 5.19 -29.47
N ALA A 296 -14.83 6.34 -28.84
CA ALA A 296 -13.80 7.38 -28.70
C ALA A 296 -12.58 6.90 -27.91
N ALA A 297 -12.77 6.15 -26.82
CA ALA A 297 -11.67 5.57 -26.04
C ALA A 297 -10.86 4.55 -26.88
N ALA A 298 -11.54 3.65 -27.57
CA ALA A 298 -10.90 2.67 -28.44
C ALA A 298 -10.17 3.34 -29.62
N LYS A 299 -10.72 4.42 -30.19
CA LYS A 299 -10.09 5.19 -31.25
C LYS A 299 -8.83 5.89 -30.78
N LEU A 300 -8.86 6.55 -29.61
CA LEU A 300 -7.68 7.19 -29.03
C LEU A 300 -6.57 6.16 -28.76
N TRP A 301 -6.94 4.96 -28.29
CA TRP A 301 -5.99 3.85 -28.13
C TRP A 301 -5.40 3.43 -29.47
N ALA A 302 -6.25 3.17 -30.48
CA ALA A 302 -5.86 2.68 -31.82
C ALA A 302 -4.96 3.65 -32.59
N GLU A 303 -5.15 4.96 -32.42
CA GLU A 303 -4.40 6.01 -33.09
C GLU A 303 -3.07 6.34 -32.39
N SER A 304 -2.89 5.88 -31.13
CA SER A 304 -1.70 6.16 -30.34
C SER A 304 -0.63 5.10 -30.55
N LYS A 305 0.59 5.53 -30.87
CA LYS A 305 1.73 4.62 -31.01
C LYS A 305 2.24 4.11 -29.67
N ARG A 306 2.04 4.88 -28.59
CA ARG A 306 2.53 4.60 -27.24
C ARG A 306 1.40 4.83 -26.26
N VAL A 307 0.83 3.76 -25.73
CA VAL A 307 -0.21 3.81 -24.72
C VAL A 307 0.37 3.37 -23.38
N LEU A 308 0.20 4.19 -22.36
CA LEU A 308 0.60 3.92 -20.98
C LEU A 308 -0.64 3.82 -20.11
N SER A 309 -0.92 2.63 -19.57
CA SER A 309 -2.00 2.47 -18.60
C SER A 309 -1.46 2.63 -17.18
N LEU A 310 -2.19 3.43 -16.37
CA LEU A 310 -1.93 3.59 -14.94
C LEU A 310 -3.16 3.14 -14.16
N TRP A 311 -2.97 2.29 -13.14
CA TRP A 311 -4.06 1.91 -12.24
C TRP A 311 -3.59 1.79 -10.79
N SER A 312 -4.55 1.74 -9.87
CA SER A 312 -4.31 1.50 -8.46
C SER A 312 -5.51 0.78 -7.80
N MET A 313 -5.90 1.19 -6.62
CA MET A 313 -6.84 0.49 -5.75
C MET A 313 -8.25 0.30 -6.34
N GLY A 314 -8.72 1.16 -7.25
CA GLY A 314 -10.03 0.98 -7.91
C GLY A 314 -10.11 -0.28 -8.77
N ILE A 315 -8.97 -0.76 -9.26
CA ILE A 315 -8.84 -2.04 -9.98
C ILE A 315 -8.49 -3.16 -9.00
N ASN A 316 -7.50 -2.93 -8.12
CA ASN A 316 -6.92 -3.98 -7.30
C ASN A 316 -7.89 -4.48 -6.21
N GLN A 317 -8.53 -3.56 -5.49
CA GLN A 317 -9.42 -3.86 -4.35
C GLN A 317 -10.81 -4.28 -4.82
N SER A 318 -10.88 -5.42 -5.47
CA SER A 318 -12.09 -6.02 -6.04
C SER A 318 -12.04 -7.54 -5.94
N SER A 319 -13.20 -8.17 -5.79
CA SER A 319 -13.35 -9.63 -5.89
C SER A 319 -12.90 -10.20 -7.25
N GLU A 320 -12.85 -9.36 -8.29
CA GLU A 320 -12.28 -9.65 -9.61
C GLU A 320 -10.92 -8.95 -9.85
N GLY A 321 -10.23 -8.50 -8.81
CA GLY A 321 -9.03 -7.64 -8.95
C GLY A 321 -7.95 -8.20 -9.86
N THR A 322 -7.59 -9.47 -9.72
CA THR A 322 -6.60 -10.12 -10.61
C THR A 322 -7.08 -10.18 -12.06
N ALA A 323 -8.36 -10.49 -12.30
CA ALA A 323 -8.93 -10.53 -13.63
C ALA A 323 -8.92 -9.14 -14.29
N LYS A 324 -9.29 -8.08 -13.56
CA LYS A 324 -9.21 -6.69 -14.03
C LYS A 324 -7.78 -6.30 -14.40
N CYS A 325 -6.80 -6.61 -13.55
CA CYS A 325 -5.38 -6.34 -13.83
C CYS A 325 -4.93 -7.04 -15.12
N ARG A 326 -5.24 -8.33 -15.27
CA ARG A 326 -4.87 -9.10 -16.45
C ARG A 326 -5.59 -8.63 -17.72
N THR A 327 -6.83 -8.16 -17.62
CA THR A 327 -7.54 -7.59 -18.78
C THR A 327 -6.91 -6.25 -19.23
N ILE A 328 -6.38 -5.43 -18.31
CA ILE A 328 -5.57 -4.26 -18.68
C ILE A 328 -4.28 -4.72 -19.39
N ILE A 329 -3.59 -5.71 -18.86
CA ILE A 329 -2.36 -6.27 -19.46
C ILE A 329 -2.65 -6.80 -20.85
N ASN A 330 -3.77 -7.49 -21.08
CA ASN A 330 -4.18 -8.01 -22.38
C ASN A 330 -4.25 -6.92 -23.46
N LEU A 331 -4.78 -5.73 -23.15
CA LEU A 331 -4.81 -4.61 -24.10
C LEU A 331 -3.40 -4.19 -24.55
N HIS A 332 -2.44 -4.22 -23.63
CA HIS A 332 -1.06 -3.91 -23.94
C HIS A 332 -0.40 -5.01 -24.75
N LEU A 333 -0.62 -6.26 -24.41
CA LEU A 333 -0.10 -7.41 -25.16
C LEU A 333 -0.64 -7.46 -26.59
N MET A 334 -1.97 -7.27 -26.76
CA MET A 334 -2.58 -7.33 -28.11
C MET A 334 -2.13 -6.20 -29.04
N THR A 335 -1.58 -5.10 -28.50
CA THR A 335 -1.15 -3.92 -29.26
C THR A 335 0.37 -3.71 -29.21
N GLY A 336 1.15 -4.67 -28.70
CA GLY A 336 2.61 -4.58 -28.59
C GLY A 336 3.09 -3.37 -27.73
N ASN A 337 2.25 -2.87 -26.83
CA ASN A 337 2.55 -1.73 -25.97
C ASN A 337 3.24 -2.16 -24.67
N ILE A 338 4.46 -2.71 -24.78
CA ILE A 338 5.28 -3.17 -23.66
C ILE A 338 6.76 -3.07 -24.02
N GLY A 339 7.64 -2.91 -23.04
CA GLY A 339 9.10 -2.93 -23.19
C GLY A 339 9.68 -1.74 -23.98
N ARG A 340 8.92 -0.67 -24.22
CA ARG A 340 9.35 0.49 -24.99
C ARG A 340 8.92 1.83 -24.34
N PRO A 341 9.63 2.94 -24.63
CA PRO A 341 9.36 4.23 -24.02
C PRO A 341 7.91 4.71 -24.19
N GLY A 342 7.28 5.12 -23.08
CA GLY A 342 5.94 5.69 -23.08
C GLY A 342 4.81 4.68 -23.24
N ALA A 343 5.08 3.38 -23.17
CA ALA A 343 4.10 2.32 -23.40
C ALA A 343 4.19 1.22 -22.34
N GLY A 344 3.06 0.72 -21.87
CA GLY A 344 2.96 -0.44 -21.00
C GLY A 344 1.92 -0.36 -19.90
N PRO A 345 1.66 -1.49 -19.25
CA PRO A 345 0.79 -1.59 -18.09
C PRO A 345 1.55 -1.22 -16.81
N PHE A 346 1.17 -0.14 -16.13
CA PHE A 346 1.85 0.38 -14.96
C PHE A 346 0.94 0.46 -13.73
N SER A 347 1.06 -0.51 -12.84
CA SER A 347 0.43 -0.51 -11.54
C SER A 347 1.16 0.43 -10.57
N LEU A 348 0.45 1.38 -9.96
CA LEU A 348 1.02 2.37 -9.05
C LEU A 348 0.95 1.86 -7.61
N THR A 349 2.06 1.36 -7.07
CA THR A 349 2.19 0.91 -5.68
C THR A 349 1.83 2.04 -4.70
N GLY A 350 0.98 1.73 -3.71
CA GLY A 350 0.42 2.72 -2.80
C GLY A 350 1.40 3.22 -1.75
N GLN A 351 2.07 2.34 -1.01
CA GLN A 351 2.93 2.67 0.13
C GLN A 351 4.40 2.84 -0.26
N PRO A 352 5.22 3.53 0.57
CA PRO A 352 6.55 3.99 0.17
C PRO A 352 7.54 2.85 -0.07
N ASN A 353 7.37 1.71 0.59
CA ASN A 353 8.23 0.53 0.45
C ASN A 353 7.45 -0.78 0.28
N ALA A 354 6.21 -0.74 -0.21
CA ALA A 354 5.47 -1.96 -0.49
C ALA A 354 6.08 -2.78 -1.65
N MET A 355 6.87 -2.14 -2.52
CA MET A 355 7.69 -2.82 -3.52
C MET A 355 8.83 -3.59 -2.82
N GLY A 356 9.66 -2.91 -2.01
CA GLY A 356 10.75 -3.53 -1.26
C GLY A 356 10.28 -4.65 -0.33
N GLY A 357 9.10 -4.47 0.29
CA GLY A 357 8.49 -5.53 1.09
C GLY A 357 8.20 -6.80 0.28
N ARG A 358 7.72 -6.69 -0.95
CA ARG A 358 7.51 -7.85 -1.83
C ARG A 358 8.82 -8.46 -2.31
N GLU A 359 9.82 -7.61 -2.60
CA GLU A 359 11.19 -8.04 -2.92
C GLU A 359 11.79 -8.86 -1.77
N ALA A 360 11.55 -8.43 -0.53
CA ALA A 360 11.99 -9.12 0.68
C ALA A 360 11.14 -10.35 1.08
N GLY A 361 10.06 -10.66 0.33
CA GLY A 361 9.20 -11.82 0.62
C GLY A 361 7.99 -11.52 1.52
N GLY A 362 7.56 -10.28 1.63
CA GLY A 362 6.57 -9.78 2.61
C GLY A 362 5.10 -10.13 2.34
N LEU A 363 4.79 -11.28 1.76
CA LEU A 363 3.47 -11.88 1.65
C LEU A 363 3.52 -13.37 2.02
N ALA A 364 2.42 -13.92 2.49
CA ALA A 364 2.32 -15.27 3.06
C ALA A 364 2.76 -16.42 2.12
N HIS A 365 2.89 -16.18 0.83
CA HIS A 365 3.21 -17.21 -0.18
C HIS A 365 4.56 -17.00 -0.88
N ILE A 366 5.29 -15.92 -0.57
CA ILE A 366 6.57 -15.59 -1.22
C ILE A 366 7.73 -15.52 -0.22
N LEU A 367 8.94 -15.64 -0.76
CA LEU A 367 10.23 -15.54 -0.08
C LEU A 367 11.06 -14.44 -0.78
N PRO A 368 12.22 -14.02 -0.22
CA PRO A 368 13.06 -12.98 -0.84
C PRO A 368 13.39 -13.26 -2.30
N GLY A 369 13.45 -12.21 -3.12
CA GLY A 369 13.71 -12.29 -4.56
C GLY A 369 12.53 -12.86 -5.36
N TYR A 370 11.29 -12.63 -4.92
CA TYR A 370 10.05 -13.16 -5.55
C TYR A 370 10.01 -14.69 -5.65
N ARG A 371 10.70 -15.39 -4.74
CA ARG A 371 10.63 -16.86 -4.64
C ARG A 371 9.29 -17.28 -4.06
N LEU A 372 8.87 -18.51 -4.35
CA LEU A 372 7.60 -19.06 -3.88
C LEU A 372 7.87 -20.12 -2.79
N VAL A 373 7.12 -20.08 -1.68
CA VAL A 373 7.22 -21.08 -0.61
C VAL A 373 6.89 -22.48 -1.09
N LYS A 374 6.04 -22.64 -2.11
CA LYS A 374 5.68 -23.94 -2.70
C LYS A 374 6.83 -24.59 -3.47
N ASN A 375 7.81 -23.83 -3.95
CA ASN A 375 8.92 -24.36 -4.74
C ASN A 375 10.05 -24.85 -3.81
N PRO A 376 10.42 -26.12 -3.84
CA PRO A 376 11.46 -26.67 -2.97
C PRO A 376 12.85 -26.05 -3.21
N ASP A 377 13.23 -25.79 -4.47
CA ASP A 377 14.51 -25.18 -4.79
C ASP A 377 14.59 -23.74 -4.24
N HIS A 378 13.48 -23.00 -4.29
CA HIS A 378 13.39 -21.69 -3.73
C HIS A 378 13.57 -21.67 -2.21
N ARG A 379 12.97 -22.62 -1.50
CA ARG A 379 13.15 -22.75 -0.04
C ARG A 379 14.57 -23.11 0.29
N HIS A 380 15.14 -24.12 -0.41
CA HIS A 380 16.51 -24.57 -0.18
C HIS A 380 17.54 -23.43 -0.27
N VAL A 381 17.48 -22.60 -1.32
CA VAL A 381 18.37 -21.44 -1.46
C VAL A 381 18.24 -20.48 -0.28
N VAL A 382 17.01 -20.22 0.18
CA VAL A 382 16.76 -19.29 1.29
C VAL A 382 17.23 -19.89 2.62
N GLU A 383 16.95 -21.16 2.88
CA GLU A 383 17.41 -21.88 4.06
C GLU A 383 18.94 -21.90 4.19
N GLN A 384 19.65 -22.09 3.07
CA GLN A 384 21.13 -22.03 3.05
C GLN A 384 21.66 -20.65 3.47
N ILE A 385 21.12 -19.57 2.89
CA ILE A 385 21.56 -18.18 3.21
C ILE A 385 21.18 -17.84 4.66
N TRP A 386 20.01 -18.26 5.12
CA TRP A 386 19.56 -18.04 6.49
C TRP A 386 20.23 -18.96 7.52
N LYS A 387 21.12 -19.86 7.08
CA LYS A 387 21.80 -20.86 7.91
C LYS A 387 20.83 -21.73 8.70
N LEU A 388 19.79 -22.19 8.05
CA LEU A 388 18.75 -23.01 8.62
C LEU A 388 18.85 -24.46 8.10
N PRO A 389 18.45 -25.45 8.90
CA PRO A 389 18.32 -26.81 8.42
C PRO A 389 17.36 -26.93 7.23
N PRO A 390 17.61 -27.85 6.27
CA PRO A 390 16.67 -28.12 5.19
C PRO A 390 15.28 -28.50 5.74
N GLY A 391 14.23 -27.86 5.17
CA GLY A 391 12.85 -28.10 5.59
C GLY A 391 12.37 -27.20 6.74
N SER A 392 13.17 -26.23 7.19
CA SER A 392 12.75 -25.25 8.19
C SER A 392 11.62 -24.35 7.69
N ILE A 393 11.62 -24.02 6.39
CA ILE A 393 10.56 -23.21 5.79
C ILE A 393 9.40 -24.10 5.34
N SER A 394 8.20 -23.85 5.87
CA SER A 394 6.99 -24.59 5.48
C SER A 394 6.74 -24.53 3.96
N PRO A 395 6.38 -25.63 3.30
CA PRO A 395 6.03 -25.64 1.87
C PRO A 395 4.64 -25.06 1.58
N THR A 396 3.81 -24.88 2.60
CA THR A 396 2.42 -24.40 2.49
C THR A 396 2.38 -22.88 2.64
N PRO A 397 1.70 -22.15 1.78
CA PRO A 397 1.46 -20.73 1.99
C PRO A 397 0.75 -20.47 3.33
N GLY A 398 1.15 -19.42 4.02
CA GLY A 398 0.51 -19.00 5.26
C GLY A 398 -0.81 -18.26 5.04
N LEU A 399 -1.40 -17.82 6.14
CA LEU A 399 -2.64 -17.05 6.16
C LEU A 399 -2.43 -15.65 5.53
N ALA A 400 -3.31 -15.27 4.62
CA ALA A 400 -3.38 -13.89 4.15
C ALA A 400 -4.01 -12.98 5.22
N ALA A 401 -3.89 -11.68 5.05
CA ALA A 401 -4.30 -10.69 6.06
C ALA A 401 -5.74 -10.89 6.58
N TRP A 402 -6.70 -11.15 5.69
CA TRP A 402 -8.08 -11.43 6.10
C TRP A 402 -8.22 -12.82 6.75
N ASP A 403 -7.50 -13.80 6.24
CA ASP A 403 -7.52 -15.15 6.82
C ASP A 403 -6.97 -15.18 8.24
N MET A 404 -6.01 -14.29 8.58
CA MET A 404 -5.53 -14.13 9.96
C MET A 404 -6.66 -13.65 10.89
N MET A 405 -7.53 -12.74 10.42
CA MET A 405 -8.68 -12.29 11.22
C MET A 405 -9.71 -13.40 11.42
N LEU A 406 -9.94 -14.23 10.39
CA LEU A 406 -10.79 -15.42 10.51
C LEU A 406 -10.18 -16.48 11.44
N ALA A 407 -8.88 -16.67 11.41
CA ALA A 407 -8.18 -17.60 12.30
C ALA A 407 -8.23 -17.12 13.76
N LEU A 408 -8.14 -15.81 14.02
CA LEU A 408 -8.38 -15.23 15.36
C LEU A 408 -9.82 -15.47 15.84
N GLU A 409 -10.79 -15.23 14.98
CA GLU A 409 -12.21 -15.48 15.30
C GLU A 409 -12.46 -16.93 15.67
N GLN A 410 -11.76 -17.86 15.02
CA GLN A 410 -11.79 -19.31 15.23
C GLN A 410 -10.86 -19.79 16.36
N GLU A 411 -10.20 -18.88 17.08
CA GLU A 411 -9.31 -19.16 18.19
C GLU A 411 -8.10 -20.06 17.83
N ARG A 412 -7.66 -20.01 16.55
CA ARG A 412 -6.50 -20.77 16.04
C ARG A 412 -5.17 -20.01 16.13
N VAL A 413 -5.21 -18.75 16.56
CA VAL A 413 -4.03 -17.90 16.73
C VAL A 413 -3.77 -17.67 18.20
N GLY A 414 -2.63 -18.08 18.69
CA GLY A 414 -2.19 -17.87 20.07
C GLY A 414 -1.45 -16.55 20.26
N VAL A 415 -0.65 -16.13 19.24
CA VAL A 415 0.07 -14.86 19.25
C VAL A 415 -0.16 -14.12 17.94
N LEU A 416 -0.66 -12.88 18.02
CA LEU A 416 -0.72 -11.95 16.92
C LEU A 416 0.29 -10.82 17.12
N TRP A 417 1.22 -10.63 16.17
CA TRP A 417 2.14 -9.50 16.16
C TRP A 417 1.76 -8.52 15.04
N VAL A 418 1.32 -7.33 15.41
CA VAL A 418 1.00 -6.24 14.47
C VAL A 418 2.10 -5.20 14.51
N ALA A 419 2.73 -4.89 13.38
CA ALA A 419 3.84 -3.95 13.33
C ALA A 419 3.66 -2.89 12.25
N ALA A 420 3.76 -1.61 12.65
CA ALA A 420 3.71 -0.41 11.82
C ALA A 420 2.44 -0.29 10.94
N THR A 421 1.35 -0.96 11.31
CA THR A 421 0.06 -0.94 10.60
C THR A 421 -1.12 -0.92 11.57
N ASN A 422 -2.35 -0.70 11.07
CA ASN A 422 -3.52 -0.45 11.92
C ASN A 422 -4.75 -1.23 11.44
N PRO A 423 -4.75 -2.59 11.60
CA PRO A 423 -5.84 -3.46 11.16
C PRO A 423 -7.19 -3.11 11.80
N ALA A 424 -7.21 -2.59 13.04
CA ALA A 424 -8.43 -2.16 13.71
C ALA A 424 -9.20 -1.02 12.99
N VAL A 425 -8.64 -0.47 11.89
CA VAL A 425 -9.28 0.53 11.02
C VAL A 425 -9.26 0.09 9.56
N SER A 426 -8.18 -0.58 9.12
CA SER A 426 -7.92 -0.80 7.69
C SER A 426 -8.49 -2.09 7.12
N MET A 427 -8.87 -3.07 7.95
CA MET A 427 -9.51 -4.31 7.51
C MET A 427 -10.97 -4.07 7.09
N PRO A 428 -11.51 -4.88 6.15
CA PRO A 428 -12.95 -4.87 5.88
C PRO A 428 -13.75 -5.35 7.09
N ASP A 429 -15.06 -5.12 7.09
CA ASP A 429 -15.96 -5.53 8.18
C ASP A 429 -15.35 -5.26 9.55
N ILE A 430 -15.12 -3.98 9.83
CA ILE A 430 -14.27 -3.58 10.95
C ILE A 430 -14.83 -4.02 12.31
N LYS A 431 -16.13 -4.17 12.45
CA LYS A 431 -16.75 -4.64 13.70
C LYS A 431 -16.37 -6.10 13.97
N ARG A 432 -16.40 -6.94 12.93
CA ARG A 432 -15.96 -8.33 13.01
C ARG A 432 -14.46 -8.42 13.27
N THR A 433 -13.65 -7.59 12.59
CA THR A 433 -12.20 -7.48 12.84
C THR A 433 -11.90 -7.09 14.29
N GLN A 434 -12.56 -6.07 14.83
CA GLN A 434 -12.39 -5.62 16.22
C GLN A 434 -12.81 -6.71 17.21
N ALA A 435 -13.87 -7.46 16.93
CA ALA A 435 -14.29 -8.59 17.74
C ALA A 435 -13.26 -9.74 17.71
N ALA A 436 -12.69 -10.04 16.54
CA ALA A 436 -11.62 -11.04 16.40
C ALA A 436 -10.35 -10.63 17.16
N LEU A 437 -9.95 -9.35 17.07
CA LEU A 437 -8.79 -8.82 17.81
C LEU A 437 -8.97 -8.94 19.33
N ARG A 438 -10.21 -8.79 19.85
CA ARG A 438 -10.49 -8.99 21.29
C ARG A 438 -10.34 -10.45 21.73
N LYS A 439 -10.54 -11.39 20.84
CA LYS A 439 -10.37 -12.83 21.14
C LYS A 439 -8.92 -13.30 21.11
N SER A 440 -7.99 -12.48 20.61
CA SER A 440 -6.57 -12.83 20.55
C SER A 440 -6.03 -13.07 21.97
N PRO A 441 -5.49 -14.26 22.29
CA PRO A 441 -4.95 -14.54 23.60
C PRO A 441 -3.77 -13.62 23.96
N PHE A 442 -2.92 -13.32 22.96
CA PHE A 442 -1.80 -12.41 23.14
C PHE A 442 -1.54 -11.60 21.88
N THR A 443 -1.66 -10.28 21.98
CA THR A 443 -1.39 -9.36 20.86
C THR A 443 -0.24 -8.43 21.19
N ILE A 444 0.74 -8.34 20.28
CA ILE A 444 1.85 -7.40 20.29
C ILE A 444 1.55 -6.30 19.28
N CYS A 445 1.61 -5.03 19.68
CA CYS A 445 1.51 -3.87 18.80
C CYS A 445 2.85 -3.11 18.80
N GLN A 446 3.56 -3.14 17.68
CA GLN A 446 4.83 -2.43 17.49
C GLN A 446 4.58 -1.22 16.60
N ASP A 447 4.73 0.00 17.14
CA ASP A 447 4.47 1.25 16.42
C ASP A 447 5.34 2.38 16.93
N ALA A 448 5.57 3.37 16.09
CA ALA A 448 6.29 4.59 16.45
C ALA A 448 5.40 5.61 17.20
N TYR A 449 4.08 5.46 17.13
CA TYR A 449 3.10 6.40 17.66
C TYR A 449 2.12 5.73 18.63
N TYR A 450 1.66 6.51 19.62
CA TYR A 450 0.67 6.09 20.59
C TYR A 450 -0.22 7.28 20.99
N PRO A 451 -1.54 7.10 21.15
CA PRO A 451 -2.31 5.87 20.90
C PRO A 451 -2.53 5.60 19.40
N THR A 452 -2.80 4.32 19.07
CA THR A 452 -3.37 3.87 17.80
C THR A 452 -4.56 2.97 18.09
N GLU A 453 -5.49 2.83 17.13
CA GLU A 453 -6.70 2.01 17.34
C GLU A 453 -6.34 0.55 17.61
N THR A 454 -5.31 0.02 16.94
CA THR A 454 -4.85 -1.37 17.16
C THR A 454 -4.23 -1.57 18.53
N ALA A 455 -3.56 -0.56 19.10
CA ALA A 455 -3.00 -0.64 20.46
C ALA A 455 -4.08 -0.91 21.52
N ALA A 456 -5.35 -0.55 21.27
CA ALA A 456 -6.46 -0.85 22.15
C ALA A 456 -6.68 -2.36 22.37
N TYR A 457 -6.22 -3.18 21.45
CA TYR A 457 -6.35 -4.65 21.48
C TYR A 457 -5.03 -5.37 21.80
N ALA A 458 -3.98 -4.64 22.18
CA ALA A 458 -2.68 -5.20 22.47
C ALA A 458 -2.47 -5.50 23.96
N HIS A 459 -1.66 -6.53 24.25
CA HIS A 459 -1.15 -6.85 25.60
C HIS A 459 0.23 -6.19 25.79
N VAL A 460 1.01 -6.09 24.72
CA VAL A 460 2.32 -5.43 24.70
C VAL A 460 2.35 -4.38 23.62
N VAL A 461 2.86 -3.19 23.94
CA VAL A 461 3.08 -2.10 22.98
C VAL A 461 4.57 -1.74 22.96
N LEU A 462 5.21 -1.88 21.78
CA LEU A 462 6.65 -1.70 21.63
C LEU A 462 6.99 -0.41 20.88
N PRO A 463 7.89 0.45 21.40
CA PRO A 463 8.30 1.69 20.77
C PRO A 463 9.26 1.43 19.61
N ALA A 464 8.77 1.62 18.38
CA ALA A 464 9.58 1.55 17.18
C ALA A 464 10.17 2.92 16.81
N ALA A 465 11.40 2.91 16.30
CA ALA A 465 12.00 4.04 15.64
C ALA A 465 11.24 4.34 14.34
N GLN A 466 10.87 5.59 14.13
CA GLN A 466 10.19 5.96 12.89
C GLN A 466 11.18 6.36 11.79
N TRP A 467 10.65 6.55 10.56
CA TRP A 467 11.39 7.13 9.46
C TRP A 467 12.21 8.37 9.92
N GLY A 468 13.49 8.36 9.62
CA GLY A 468 14.44 9.38 10.02
C GLY A 468 15.14 9.13 11.36
N GLU A 469 14.76 8.11 12.12
CA GLU A 469 15.40 7.63 13.34
C GLU A 469 16.13 6.30 13.15
N ALA A 470 15.86 5.60 12.05
CA ALA A 470 16.56 4.38 11.63
C ALA A 470 17.09 4.53 10.21
N THR A 471 18.23 3.89 9.94
CA THR A 471 18.79 3.80 8.58
C THR A 471 18.33 2.52 7.92
N GLY A 472 17.88 2.60 6.67
CA GLY A 472 17.50 1.45 5.86
C GLY A 472 17.14 1.87 4.45
N VAL A 473 16.63 0.95 3.65
CA VAL A 473 16.37 1.11 2.23
C VAL A 473 14.88 1.03 1.91
N MET A 474 14.44 1.82 0.93
CA MET A 474 13.08 1.74 0.39
C MET A 474 13.12 1.64 -1.14
N THR A 475 12.26 0.79 -1.71
CA THR A 475 12.03 0.69 -3.15
C THR A 475 10.67 1.27 -3.51
N ASN A 476 10.64 2.24 -4.44
CA ASN A 476 9.42 2.90 -4.89
C ASN A 476 8.68 2.13 -6.00
N SER A 477 7.52 2.64 -6.46
CA SER A 477 6.68 1.96 -7.44
C SER A 477 7.26 1.88 -8.87
N GLU A 478 8.34 2.61 -9.18
CA GLU A 478 9.08 2.46 -10.43
C GLU A 478 10.39 1.66 -10.26
N ARG A 479 10.56 0.95 -9.13
CA ARG A 479 11.75 0.12 -8.86
C ARG A 479 13.03 0.90 -8.51
N VAL A 480 12.92 2.17 -8.14
CA VAL A 480 14.06 2.96 -7.65
C VAL A 480 14.28 2.68 -6.17
N VAL A 481 15.48 2.22 -5.87
CA VAL A 481 15.99 1.88 -4.54
C VAL A 481 16.68 3.12 -3.96
N THR A 482 16.27 3.53 -2.77
CA THR A 482 16.77 4.73 -2.10
C THR A 482 17.21 4.41 -0.69
N LEU A 483 18.45 4.76 -0.33
CA LEU A 483 18.90 4.75 1.06
C LEU A 483 18.23 5.88 1.84
N CYS A 484 17.67 5.55 3.01
CA CYS A 484 17.03 6.46 3.94
C CYS A 484 17.88 6.53 5.22
N PRO A 485 18.91 7.40 5.30
CA PRO A 485 19.74 7.51 6.50
C PRO A 485 18.95 8.09 7.68
N ALA A 486 19.25 7.65 8.89
CA ALA A 486 18.81 8.31 10.10
C ALA A 486 19.40 9.74 10.15
N PHE A 487 18.57 10.73 10.43
CA PHE A 487 18.98 12.12 10.55
C PHE A 487 18.77 12.68 11.96
N ARG A 488 18.17 11.88 12.83
CA ARG A 488 17.99 12.17 14.25
C ARG A 488 18.08 10.89 15.07
N ASP A 489 18.34 11.04 16.36
CA ASP A 489 18.35 9.92 17.28
C ASP A 489 16.90 9.45 17.56
N PRO A 490 16.66 8.14 17.83
CA PRO A 490 15.40 7.63 18.28
C PRO A 490 14.90 8.31 19.55
N VAL A 491 13.58 8.48 19.69
CA VAL A 491 13.01 9.09 20.90
C VAL A 491 12.88 8.04 22.02
N GLY A 492 13.14 8.47 23.27
CA GLY A 492 13.00 7.57 24.42
C GLY A 492 13.88 6.33 24.27
N GLN A 493 13.28 5.17 24.37
CA GLN A 493 13.92 3.86 24.21
C GLN A 493 13.55 3.17 22.88
N SER A 494 13.05 3.92 21.87
CA SER A 494 12.65 3.33 20.58
C SER A 494 13.83 2.64 19.90
N LYS A 495 13.56 1.50 19.26
CA LYS A 495 14.52 0.70 18.48
C LYS A 495 14.05 0.57 17.04
N ALA A 496 14.96 0.35 16.09
CA ALA A 496 14.57 -0.01 14.73
C ALA A 496 13.74 -1.30 14.72
N ASP A 497 12.80 -1.40 13.80
CA ASP A 497 11.90 -2.57 13.74
C ASP A 497 12.70 -3.87 13.56
N TRP A 498 13.73 -3.88 12.69
CA TRP A 498 14.58 -5.04 12.48
C TRP A 498 15.37 -5.46 13.76
N GLU A 499 15.79 -4.51 14.59
CA GLU A 499 16.49 -4.80 15.86
C GLU A 499 15.58 -5.52 16.85
N ILE A 500 14.29 -5.10 16.91
CA ILE A 500 13.29 -5.72 17.79
C ILE A 500 13.05 -7.18 17.35
N PHE A 501 12.86 -7.41 16.05
CA PHE A 501 12.66 -8.76 15.50
C PHE A 501 13.88 -9.65 15.71
N ALA A 502 15.09 -9.11 15.45
CA ALA A 502 16.34 -9.86 15.64
C ALA A 502 16.57 -10.25 17.10
N GLU A 503 16.25 -9.35 18.06
CA GLU A 503 16.38 -9.67 19.48
C GLU A 503 15.44 -10.78 19.93
N VAL A 504 14.20 -10.78 19.47
CA VAL A 504 13.27 -11.90 19.73
C VAL A 504 13.80 -13.20 19.13
N GLY A 505 14.35 -13.13 17.90
CA GLY A 505 14.99 -14.30 17.26
C GLY A 505 16.15 -14.88 18.09
N ARG A 506 17.04 -14.02 18.58
CA ARG A 506 18.16 -14.46 19.46
C ARG A 506 17.63 -15.14 20.72
N ARG A 507 16.63 -14.56 21.38
CA ARG A 507 16.03 -15.12 22.60
C ARG A 507 15.25 -16.41 22.39
N LEU A 508 14.83 -16.69 21.17
CA LEU A 508 14.23 -17.97 20.78
C LEU A 508 15.29 -19.05 20.47
N GLY A 509 16.59 -18.74 20.60
CA GLY A 509 17.70 -19.69 20.40
C GLY A 509 18.32 -19.64 19.00
N PHE A 510 18.09 -18.58 18.24
CA PHE A 510 18.61 -18.39 16.87
C PHE A 510 19.70 -17.32 16.81
N GLU A 511 20.65 -17.30 17.76
CA GLU A 511 21.70 -16.27 17.86
C GLU A 511 22.51 -16.17 16.57
N GLU A 512 22.89 -17.29 15.95
CA GLU A 512 23.70 -17.32 14.74
C GLU A 512 22.99 -16.67 13.56
N GLN A 513 21.68 -16.84 13.44
CA GLN A 513 20.86 -16.31 12.35
C GLN A 513 20.68 -14.80 12.42
N PHE A 514 20.86 -14.18 13.58
CA PHE A 514 20.62 -12.76 13.82
C PHE A 514 21.87 -11.99 14.28
N THR A 515 23.05 -12.38 13.75
CA THR A 515 24.35 -11.74 14.05
C THR A 515 24.61 -10.59 13.09
N TYR A 516 23.93 -9.46 13.26
CA TYR A 516 24.10 -8.25 12.46
C TYR A 516 24.62 -7.11 13.32
N ALA A 517 25.67 -6.40 12.86
CA ALA A 517 26.20 -5.21 13.50
C ALA A 517 25.41 -3.94 13.09
N SER A 518 24.78 -3.94 11.92
CA SER A 518 24.07 -2.79 11.37
C SER A 518 22.97 -3.21 10.37
N SER A 519 22.11 -2.26 10.00
CA SER A 519 21.15 -2.47 8.91
C SER A 519 21.82 -2.70 7.55
N ALA A 520 23.07 -2.27 7.36
CA ALA A 520 23.83 -2.56 6.14
C ALA A 520 24.11 -4.07 6.00
N ASP A 521 24.47 -4.76 7.08
CA ASP A 521 24.70 -6.20 7.06
C ASP A 521 23.43 -6.96 6.73
N VAL A 522 22.28 -6.49 7.24
CA VAL A 522 20.96 -7.05 6.91
C VAL A 522 20.65 -6.87 5.42
N TYR A 523 20.94 -5.68 4.89
CA TYR A 523 20.70 -5.38 3.47
C TYR A 523 21.61 -6.21 2.55
N ASP A 524 22.89 -6.37 2.91
CA ASP A 524 23.86 -7.17 2.15
C ASP A 524 23.45 -8.65 2.09
N GLU A 525 22.92 -9.23 3.17
CA GLU A 525 22.37 -10.58 3.17
C GLU A 525 21.12 -10.64 2.26
N PHE A 526 20.21 -9.68 2.37
CA PHE A 526 19.00 -9.63 1.54
C PHE A 526 19.33 -9.55 0.04
N VAL A 527 20.20 -8.64 -0.40
CA VAL A 527 20.49 -8.46 -1.83
C VAL A 527 21.17 -9.69 -2.43
N SER A 528 21.91 -10.47 -1.65
CA SER A 528 22.49 -11.74 -2.10
C SER A 528 21.41 -12.72 -2.58
N LEU A 529 20.24 -12.72 -1.94
CA LEU A 529 19.08 -13.53 -2.32
C LEU A 529 18.36 -13.02 -3.59
N THR A 530 18.68 -11.82 -4.07
CA THR A 530 18.09 -11.30 -5.31
C THR A 530 18.89 -11.66 -6.57
N ALA A 531 20.12 -12.16 -6.41
CA ALA A 531 21.01 -12.51 -7.53
C ALA A 531 20.34 -13.45 -8.53
N GLY A 532 20.40 -13.10 -9.82
CA GLY A 532 19.79 -13.84 -10.91
C GLY A 532 18.26 -13.81 -10.97
N ARG A 533 17.61 -12.98 -10.14
CA ARG A 533 16.15 -12.78 -10.15
C ARG A 533 15.80 -11.53 -10.95
N LEU A 534 14.50 -11.35 -11.29
CA LEU A 534 14.05 -10.12 -11.98
C LEU A 534 14.46 -8.85 -11.22
N CYS A 535 14.33 -8.89 -9.90
CA CYS A 535 14.73 -7.80 -9.01
C CYS A 535 16.19 -7.92 -8.56
N ASP A 536 17.10 -8.30 -9.44
CA ASP A 536 18.50 -8.44 -9.07
C ASP A 536 19.09 -7.12 -8.55
N MET A 537 19.41 -7.11 -7.27
CA MET A 537 20.01 -6.01 -6.54
C MET A 537 21.38 -6.42 -5.94
N SER A 538 21.94 -7.55 -6.38
CA SER A 538 23.19 -8.10 -5.83
C SER A 538 24.38 -7.16 -5.97
N GLY A 539 24.32 -6.19 -6.87
CA GLY A 539 25.32 -5.14 -7.00
C GLY A 539 25.07 -3.90 -6.14
N LEU A 540 24.04 -3.87 -5.28
CA LEU A 540 23.74 -2.75 -4.39
C LEU A 540 24.27 -3.00 -2.97
N SER A 541 24.63 -1.91 -2.27
CA SER A 541 24.93 -1.86 -0.84
C SER A 541 24.52 -0.50 -0.30
N HIS A 542 24.45 -0.34 1.03
CA HIS A 542 24.25 0.98 1.64
C HIS A 542 25.33 1.98 1.22
N GLU A 543 26.59 1.53 1.08
CA GLU A 543 27.70 2.38 0.64
C GLU A 543 27.47 2.88 -0.79
N ARG A 544 27.19 1.96 -1.73
CA ARG A 544 26.93 2.32 -3.14
C ARG A 544 25.74 3.28 -3.27
N LEU A 545 24.66 3.04 -2.55
CA LEU A 545 23.49 3.93 -2.54
C LEU A 545 23.81 5.31 -1.91
N ARG A 546 24.70 5.36 -0.94
CA ARG A 546 25.16 6.64 -0.34
C ARG A 546 26.00 7.46 -1.32
N GLU A 547 26.89 6.82 -2.06
CA GLU A 547 27.78 7.46 -3.01
C GLU A 547 27.08 7.89 -4.32
N GLN A 548 26.26 6.99 -4.88
CA GLN A 548 25.66 7.18 -6.21
C GLN A 548 24.24 7.74 -6.14
N GLY A 549 23.61 7.74 -4.95
CA GLY A 549 22.20 8.11 -4.77
C GLY A 549 21.25 7.00 -5.18
N PRO A 550 19.96 7.34 -5.44
CA PRO A 550 18.92 6.37 -5.77
C PRO A 550 19.18 5.65 -7.11
N ILE A 551 19.06 4.32 -7.11
CA ILE A 551 19.33 3.46 -8.28
C ILE A 551 18.13 2.57 -8.58
N GLN A 552 17.80 2.39 -9.85
CA GLN A 552 16.69 1.52 -10.27
C GLN A 552 17.21 0.11 -10.59
N TRP A 553 16.59 -0.92 -9.99
CA TRP A 553 16.94 -2.31 -10.31
C TRP A 553 16.36 -2.77 -11.67
N PRO A 554 16.90 -3.80 -12.34
CA PRO A 554 17.94 -4.73 -11.87
C PRO A 554 19.36 -4.15 -11.96
N ILE A 555 20.21 -4.48 -10.96
CA ILE A 555 21.64 -4.12 -10.87
C ILE A 555 22.43 -5.34 -10.39
N PRO A 556 22.81 -6.26 -11.29
CA PRO A 556 23.63 -7.43 -10.97
C PRO A 556 25.04 -7.05 -10.48
N ILE A 557 25.64 -7.89 -9.63
CA ILE A 557 27.00 -7.66 -9.09
C ILE A 557 28.09 -7.49 -10.17
N CYS A 558 27.91 -8.11 -11.34
CA CYS A 558 28.85 -7.96 -12.46
C CYS A 558 28.71 -6.64 -13.22
N GLU A 559 27.70 -5.83 -12.90
CA GLU A 559 27.48 -4.54 -13.55
C GLU A 559 28.35 -3.46 -12.88
N THR A 560 29.38 -3.02 -13.58
CA THR A 560 30.25 -1.93 -13.09
C THR A 560 29.48 -0.61 -13.06
N ALA A 561 29.96 0.37 -12.26
CA ALA A 561 29.38 1.72 -12.23
C ALA A 561 29.31 2.36 -13.64
N ALA A 562 30.28 2.07 -14.52
CA ALA A 562 30.31 2.53 -15.90
C ALA A 562 29.23 1.87 -16.79
N THR A 563 28.96 0.57 -16.60
CA THR A 563 27.90 -0.15 -17.33
C THR A 563 26.52 0.25 -16.83
N ALA A 564 26.34 0.43 -15.53
CA ALA A 564 25.08 0.92 -14.95
C ALA A 564 24.76 2.36 -15.39
N ALA A 565 25.75 3.24 -15.48
CA ALA A 565 25.58 4.61 -16.00
C ALA A 565 25.21 4.66 -17.48
N ASN A 566 25.64 3.67 -18.25
CA ASN A 566 25.35 3.53 -19.68
C ASN A 566 24.06 2.77 -20.00
N LYS A 567 23.38 2.20 -19.00
CA LYS A 567 22.10 1.52 -19.19
C LYS A 567 21.02 2.56 -19.51
N THR A 568 20.79 2.78 -20.79
CA THR A 568 19.82 3.76 -21.30
C THR A 568 18.38 3.34 -21.10
N ASP A 569 18.13 2.03 -20.98
CA ASP A 569 16.78 1.50 -20.82
C ASP A 569 16.51 1.03 -19.39
N LYS A 570 15.54 1.69 -18.75
CA LYS A 570 15.06 1.44 -17.40
C LYS A 570 13.83 0.54 -17.35
N ARG A 571 13.42 -0.03 -18.47
CA ARG A 571 12.21 -0.82 -18.62
C ARG A 571 12.53 -2.30 -18.52
N LEU A 572 11.54 -3.09 -18.10
CA LEU A 572 11.61 -4.54 -18.18
C LEU A 572 11.04 -5.02 -19.52
N TYR A 573 11.47 -6.20 -19.94
CA TYR A 573 10.96 -6.89 -21.14
C TYR A 573 11.21 -6.12 -22.45
N THR A 574 12.33 -5.41 -22.56
CA THR A 574 12.74 -4.68 -23.78
C THR A 574 13.15 -5.61 -24.91
N ASP A 575 13.51 -6.84 -24.57
CA ASP A 575 13.82 -7.96 -25.46
C ASP A 575 12.62 -8.86 -25.76
N TYR A 576 11.45 -8.52 -25.20
CA TYR A 576 10.21 -9.31 -25.27
C TYR A 576 10.35 -10.75 -24.72
N GLN A 577 11.36 -11.02 -23.88
CA GLN A 577 11.49 -12.27 -23.14
C GLN A 577 10.84 -12.15 -21.78
N PHE A 578 9.87 -13.02 -21.52
CA PHE A 578 9.13 -13.04 -20.26
C PHE A 578 9.59 -14.19 -19.36
N LEU A 579 9.39 -14.08 -18.06
CA LEU A 579 9.83 -15.09 -17.08
C LEU A 579 8.83 -16.25 -16.92
N THR A 580 8.07 -16.52 -17.94
CA THR A 580 7.23 -17.72 -18.05
C THR A 580 8.08 -18.91 -18.50
N PRO A 581 7.62 -20.16 -18.35
CA PRO A 581 8.43 -21.34 -18.72
C PRO A 581 8.89 -21.40 -20.18
N ASN A 582 8.16 -20.78 -21.10
CA ASN A 582 8.49 -20.74 -22.52
C ASN A 582 8.92 -19.35 -23.04
N GLY A 583 9.15 -18.40 -22.13
CA GLY A 583 9.56 -17.04 -22.48
C GLY A 583 8.47 -16.15 -23.07
N ARG A 584 7.20 -16.59 -23.14
CA ARG A 584 6.10 -15.87 -23.77
C ARG A 584 5.12 -15.31 -22.75
N ALA A 585 4.60 -14.10 -22.96
CA ALA A 585 3.56 -13.52 -22.12
C ALA A 585 2.23 -14.25 -22.32
N LYS A 586 1.37 -14.26 -21.28
CA LYS A 586 0.11 -15.03 -21.30
C LYS A 586 -1.10 -14.12 -21.28
N PHE A 587 -1.93 -14.21 -22.29
CA PHE A 587 -3.29 -13.70 -22.26
C PHE A 587 -4.14 -14.43 -21.23
N ALA A 588 -5.24 -13.79 -20.81
CA ALA A 588 -6.24 -14.41 -19.98
C ALA A 588 -7.64 -14.00 -20.43
N ALA A 589 -8.53 -14.97 -20.53
CA ALA A 589 -9.91 -14.78 -20.92
C ALA A 589 -10.81 -14.69 -19.69
N PHE A 590 -11.46 -13.55 -19.50
CA PHE A 590 -12.37 -13.33 -18.37
C PHE A 590 -13.68 -12.72 -18.82
N HIS A 591 -14.80 -13.36 -18.40
CA HIS A 591 -16.11 -12.74 -18.40
C HIS A 591 -16.29 -11.90 -17.13
N LEU A 592 -17.05 -10.83 -17.24
CA LEU A 592 -17.45 -10.01 -16.11
C LEU A 592 -18.36 -10.84 -15.17
N LYS A 593 -18.02 -10.88 -13.88
CA LYS A 593 -18.88 -11.41 -12.81
C LYS A 593 -19.65 -10.29 -12.10
N GLY A 594 -19.05 -9.11 -11.98
CA GLY A 594 -19.62 -7.94 -11.32
C GLY A 594 -19.19 -7.80 -9.86
N LEU A 595 -19.97 -7.02 -9.10
CA LEU A 595 -19.72 -6.78 -7.69
C LEU A 595 -20.05 -8.03 -6.86
N ALA A 596 -19.28 -8.29 -5.82
CA ALA A 596 -19.58 -9.34 -4.85
C ALA A 596 -20.87 -9.05 -4.07
N GLU A 597 -21.16 -7.77 -3.82
CA GLU A 597 -22.39 -7.29 -3.18
C GLU A 597 -23.05 -6.23 -4.06
N PRO A 598 -23.88 -6.62 -5.04
CA PRO A 598 -24.63 -5.67 -5.88
C PRO A 598 -25.72 -4.96 -5.06
N PRO A 599 -26.12 -3.74 -5.46
CA PRO A 599 -27.24 -3.05 -4.84
C PRO A 599 -28.56 -3.80 -5.06
N ASP A 600 -29.49 -3.69 -4.08
CA ASP A 600 -30.83 -4.23 -4.11
C ASP A 600 -31.86 -3.22 -3.54
N GLU A 601 -33.10 -3.62 -3.34
CA GLU A 601 -34.15 -2.74 -2.82
C GLU A 601 -33.87 -2.22 -1.40
N ALA A 602 -33.23 -3.03 -0.55
CA ALA A 602 -32.89 -2.65 0.83
C ALA A 602 -31.65 -1.75 0.91
N PHE A 603 -30.70 -1.95 -0.02
CA PHE A 603 -29.45 -1.21 -0.11
C PHE A 603 -29.20 -0.74 -1.54
N PRO A 604 -29.92 0.32 -1.99
CA PRO A 604 -30.04 0.66 -3.42
C PRO A 604 -28.83 1.39 -4.02
N MET A 605 -27.85 1.75 -3.21
CA MET A 605 -26.70 2.54 -3.67
C MET A 605 -25.39 1.76 -3.52
N VAL A 606 -24.42 2.07 -4.38
CA VAL A 606 -23.04 1.55 -4.25
C VAL A 606 -22.18 2.58 -3.54
N LEU A 607 -21.63 2.20 -2.40
CA LEU A 607 -20.58 2.98 -1.73
C LEU A 607 -19.22 2.67 -2.35
N THR A 608 -18.52 3.70 -2.84
CA THR A 608 -17.10 3.61 -3.20
C THR A 608 -16.24 4.38 -2.20
N THR A 609 -15.00 3.95 -2.03
CA THR A 609 -14.07 4.51 -1.03
C THR A 609 -12.81 5.07 -1.68
N GLY A 610 -12.14 6.00 -1.02
CA GLY A 610 -10.90 6.54 -1.57
C GLY A 610 -10.12 7.42 -0.61
N ARG A 611 -9.06 8.05 -1.14
CA ARG A 611 -8.16 8.94 -0.39
C ARG A 611 -8.54 10.40 -0.59
N LEU A 612 -8.14 11.21 0.39
CA LEU A 612 -8.01 12.66 0.28
C LEU A 612 -6.53 13.04 0.17
N LEU A 613 -6.24 14.10 -0.55
CA LEU A 613 -4.86 14.56 -0.80
C LEU A 613 -4.05 14.78 0.48
N GLY A 614 -4.67 15.30 1.55
CA GLY A 614 -3.97 15.64 2.79
C GLY A 614 -3.69 14.47 3.71
N HIS A 615 -4.57 13.48 3.76
CA HIS A 615 -4.44 12.38 4.70
C HIS A 615 -3.68 11.17 4.14
N TRP A 616 -3.09 10.40 5.06
CA TRP A 616 -2.38 9.16 4.77
C TRP A 616 -2.96 8.01 5.61
N HIS A 617 -3.47 6.99 4.93
CA HIS A 617 -4.14 5.82 5.54
C HIS A 617 -5.02 6.18 6.73
N THR A 618 -4.75 5.63 7.93
CA THR A 618 -5.53 5.81 9.16
C THR A 618 -5.14 7.04 9.97
N GLN A 619 -4.52 8.04 9.33
CA GLN A 619 -4.14 9.33 9.92
C GLN A 619 -3.08 9.28 11.04
N THR A 620 -2.49 8.14 11.37
CA THR A 620 -1.50 8.00 12.46
C THR A 620 -0.43 9.08 12.46
N ARG A 621 0.06 9.52 11.30
CA ARG A 621 0.96 10.69 11.16
C ARG A 621 0.23 11.98 10.77
N THR A 622 -0.60 11.94 9.75
CA THR A 622 -1.22 13.14 9.18
C THR A 622 -2.30 13.74 10.07
N GLY A 623 -2.97 12.95 10.91
CA GLY A 623 -3.90 13.43 11.92
C GLY A 623 -3.24 14.27 13.03
N ARG A 624 -1.90 14.17 13.15
CA ARG A 624 -1.10 14.95 14.12
C ARG A 624 -0.51 16.24 13.52
N ILE A 625 -0.81 16.54 12.26
CA ILE A 625 -0.33 17.74 11.55
C ILE A 625 -1.47 18.74 11.41
N GLU A 626 -1.45 19.79 12.23
CA GLU A 626 -2.57 20.74 12.38
C GLU A 626 -2.99 21.39 11.06
N LYS A 627 -2.05 21.81 10.21
CA LYS A 627 -2.39 22.41 8.91
C LYS A 627 -3.11 21.44 7.95
N ILE A 628 -2.92 20.12 8.14
CA ILE A 628 -3.64 19.10 7.39
C ILE A 628 -5.02 18.90 8.01
N THR A 629 -5.11 18.73 9.34
CA THR A 629 -6.38 18.50 10.03
C THR A 629 -7.33 19.71 9.96
N LYS A 630 -6.80 20.93 9.97
CA LYS A 630 -7.63 22.13 9.70
C LYS A 630 -8.28 22.14 8.31
N LYS A 631 -7.57 21.62 7.29
CA LYS A 631 -8.07 21.60 5.91
C LYS A 631 -8.99 20.41 5.62
N TYR A 632 -8.75 19.28 6.29
CA TYR A 632 -9.47 18.02 6.10
C TYR A 632 -9.97 17.54 7.46
N ALA A 633 -10.79 18.38 8.14
CA ALA A 633 -11.18 18.20 9.53
C ALA A 633 -12.12 17.01 9.75
N GLN A 634 -13.00 16.75 8.80
CA GLN A 634 -14.02 15.69 8.91
C GLN A 634 -14.27 15.02 7.56
N PRO A 635 -14.72 13.76 7.56
CA PRO A 635 -15.16 13.11 6.33
C PRO A 635 -16.51 13.68 5.89
N VAL A 636 -16.77 13.63 4.58
CA VAL A 636 -18.07 13.94 4.00
C VAL A 636 -18.49 12.81 3.06
N LEU A 637 -19.78 12.57 2.94
CA LEU A 637 -20.34 11.66 1.95
C LEU A 637 -20.71 12.45 0.69
N GLU A 638 -20.07 12.14 -0.44
CA GLU A 638 -20.46 12.71 -1.72
C GLU A 638 -21.68 11.97 -2.28
N ILE A 639 -22.69 12.72 -2.74
CA ILE A 639 -23.93 12.20 -3.35
C ILE A 639 -24.32 13.01 -4.57
N ASN A 640 -24.92 12.34 -5.58
CA ASN A 640 -25.44 13.00 -6.76
C ASN A 640 -26.66 13.89 -6.43
N PRO A 641 -26.84 15.07 -7.06
CA PRO A 641 -27.96 15.97 -6.78
C PRO A 641 -29.35 15.36 -6.98
N ARG A 642 -29.52 14.45 -7.96
CA ARG A 642 -30.81 13.78 -8.19
C ARG A 642 -31.14 12.77 -7.09
N ASP A 643 -30.12 12.06 -6.58
CA ASP A 643 -30.29 11.13 -5.47
C ASP A 643 -30.56 11.89 -4.17
N ALA A 644 -29.85 13.01 -3.93
CA ALA A 644 -30.10 13.91 -2.80
C ALA A 644 -31.53 14.48 -2.82
N GLN A 645 -32.04 14.87 -4.00
CA GLN A 645 -33.42 15.36 -4.17
C GLN A 645 -34.45 14.28 -3.82
N GLN A 646 -34.21 13.03 -4.21
CA GLN A 646 -35.09 11.90 -3.87
C GLN A 646 -35.15 11.63 -2.36
N LEU A 647 -34.02 11.85 -1.67
CA LEU A 647 -33.91 11.71 -0.22
C LEU A 647 -34.32 12.98 0.55
N GLN A 648 -34.66 14.07 -0.13
CA GLN A 648 -35.00 15.39 0.42
C GLN A 648 -33.89 15.97 1.33
N VAL A 649 -32.60 15.81 0.95
CA VAL A 649 -31.42 16.27 1.67
C VAL A 649 -30.59 17.25 0.85
N GLN A 650 -29.80 18.07 1.54
CA GLN A 650 -28.91 19.06 0.95
C GLN A 650 -27.48 18.96 1.54
N SER A 651 -26.53 19.72 0.95
CA SER A 651 -25.17 19.75 1.50
C SER A 651 -25.15 20.30 2.93
N GLY A 652 -24.46 19.59 3.81
CA GLY A 652 -24.37 19.90 5.23
C GLY A 652 -25.33 19.09 6.10
N ASP A 653 -26.39 18.52 5.53
CA ASP A 653 -27.29 17.62 6.27
C ASP A 653 -26.52 16.35 6.67
N TRP A 654 -26.89 15.79 7.81
CA TRP A 654 -26.31 14.55 8.31
C TRP A 654 -27.10 13.34 7.83
N VAL A 655 -26.35 12.29 7.50
CA VAL A 655 -26.92 10.99 7.14
C VAL A 655 -26.24 9.86 7.90
N GLU A 656 -27.01 8.83 8.16
CA GLU A 656 -26.52 7.52 8.54
C GLU A 656 -26.45 6.66 7.26
N VAL A 657 -25.23 6.27 6.91
CA VAL A 657 -24.95 5.29 5.85
C VAL A 657 -25.01 3.93 6.48
N ARG A 658 -25.87 3.05 6.01
CA ARG A 658 -26.07 1.67 6.50
C ARG A 658 -25.64 0.66 5.46
N SER A 659 -25.00 -0.40 5.89
CA SER A 659 -24.81 -1.63 5.12
C SER A 659 -25.34 -2.82 5.93
N ARG A 660 -25.21 -4.03 5.41
CA ARG A 660 -25.58 -5.25 6.14
C ARG A 660 -24.75 -5.52 7.39
N ARG A 661 -23.61 -4.83 7.55
CA ARG A 661 -22.58 -5.07 8.60
C ARG A 661 -22.57 -4.00 9.68
N GLY A 662 -22.98 -2.80 9.33
CA GLY A 662 -22.94 -1.69 10.27
C GLY A 662 -23.35 -0.36 9.65
N PHE A 663 -22.95 0.71 10.31
CA PHE A 663 -23.28 2.06 9.88
C PHE A 663 -22.11 3.05 10.09
N ALA A 664 -22.20 4.16 9.37
CA ALA A 664 -21.37 5.36 9.59
C ALA A 664 -22.24 6.60 9.51
N ARG A 665 -21.86 7.68 10.23
CA ARG A 665 -22.61 8.95 10.28
C ARG A 665 -21.70 10.10 9.87
N LEU A 666 -22.12 10.88 8.88
CA LEU A 666 -21.34 11.99 8.37
C LEU A 666 -22.21 13.02 7.63
N PRO A 667 -21.70 14.26 7.46
CA PRO A 667 -22.40 15.26 6.68
C PRO A 667 -22.29 14.97 5.19
N LEU A 668 -23.28 15.40 4.44
CA LEU A 668 -23.38 15.28 2.99
C LEU A 668 -22.64 16.39 2.24
N LEU A 669 -22.09 16.02 1.09
CA LEU A 669 -21.69 16.93 0.04
C LEU A 669 -22.47 16.57 -1.26
N VAL A 670 -23.46 17.36 -1.59
CA VAL A 670 -24.20 17.20 -2.84
C VAL A 670 -23.36 17.73 -4.01
N THR A 671 -23.03 16.87 -4.98
CA THR A 671 -22.13 17.22 -6.07
C THR A 671 -22.46 16.46 -7.36
N GLN A 672 -22.28 17.14 -8.50
CA GLN A 672 -22.38 16.52 -9.83
C GLN A 672 -21.15 15.67 -10.21
N ASN A 673 -20.15 15.62 -9.32
CA ASN A 673 -18.91 14.88 -9.59
C ASN A 673 -19.02 13.38 -9.32
N ILE A 674 -20.18 12.87 -8.99
CA ILE A 674 -20.43 11.44 -8.77
C ILE A 674 -21.68 10.99 -9.55
N ALA A 675 -21.64 9.78 -10.09
CA ALA A 675 -22.75 9.21 -10.83
C ALA A 675 -23.94 8.90 -9.91
N ARG A 676 -25.17 8.86 -10.47
CA ARG A 676 -26.38 8.43 -9.76
C ARG A 676 -26.22 6.99 -9.24
N GLY A 677 -26.84 6.73 -8.09
CA GLY A 677 -26.77 5.42 -7.44
C GLY A 677 -25.41 5.07 -6.84
N THR A 678 -24.45 6.00 -6.88
CA THR A 678 -23.12 5.83 -6.29
C THR A 678 -22.88 6.93 -5.27
N VAL A 679 -22.28 6.56 -4.12
CA VAL A 679 -21.84 7.50 -3.09
C VAL A 679 -20.36 7.26 -2.78
N PHE A 680 -19.66 8.29 -2.30
CA PHE A 680 -18.25 8.21 -1.96
C PHE A 680 -17.98 8.63 -0.53
N MET A 681 -17.19 7.83 0.18
CA MET A 681 -16.72 8.12 1.53
C MET A 681 -15.20 7.96 1.62
N PRO A 682 -14.47 8.93 2.22
CA PRO A 682 -13.02 8.83 2.40
C PRO A 682 -12.66 7.80 3.48
N MET A 683 -11.56 7.05 3.26
CA MET A 683 -11.17 5.87 4.04
C MET A 683 -10.35 6.16 5.31
N HIS A 684 -10.11 7.42 5.67
CA HIS A 684 -9.03 7.77 6.61
C HIS A 684 -9.41 7.71 8.09
N TRP A 685 -10.70 7.73 8.42
CA TRP A 685 -11.17 7.89 9.80
C TRP A 685 -11.35 6.54 10.51
N GLY A 686 -10.63 6.35 11.61
CA GLY A 686 -10.89 5.38 12.66
C GLY A 686 -11.53 6.06 13.87
N PHE A 687 -11.83 5.32 14.93
CA PHE A 687 -12.54 5.85 16.11
C PHE A 687 -11.73 6.91 16.89
N LEU A 688 -10.40 6.95 16.77
CA LEU A 688 -9.56 8.01 17.35
C LEU A 688 -9.72 9.36 16.66
N TRP A 689 -10.16 9.40 15.41
CA TRP A 689 -10.21 10.60 14.57
C TRP A 689 -11.61 11.03 14.21
N GLY A 690 -12.60 10.15 14.33
CA GLY A 690 -13.99 10.46 14.00
C GLY A 690 -14.96 9.42 14.53
N LYS A 691 -15.81 9.81 15.47
CA LYS A 691 -16.82 8.94 16.04
C LYS A 691 -17.82 8.51 14.98
N ASN A 692 -18.03 7.20 14.84
CA ASN A 692 -18.93 6.60 13.83
C ASN A 692 -18.63 7.00 12.38
N ALA A 693 -17.37 7.36 12.06
CA ALA A 693 -16.96 7.77 10.70
C ALA A 693 -16.11 6.72 9.99
N GLU A 694 -16.12 5.48 10.46
CA GLU A 694 -15.33 4.37 9.97
C GLU A 694 -15.96 3.77 8.71
N VAL A 695 -15.39 4.02 7.54
CA VAL A 695 -15.94 3.49 6.28
C VAL A 695 -15.92 1.96 6.24
N ASN A 696 -14.93 1.33 6.87
CA ASN A 696 -14.83 -0.14 6.89
C ASN A 696 -15.83 -0.81 7.85
N ALA A 697 -16.63 -0.05 8.60
CA ALA A 697 -17.85 -0.58 9.22
C ALA A 697 -18.92 -0.98 8.19
N LEU A 698 -18.78 -0.50 6.95
CA LEU A 698 -19.72 -0.72 5.85
C LEU A 698 -19.23 -1.77 4.85
N THR A 699 -17.91 -1.88 4.62
CA THR A 699 -17.34 -2.74 3.59
C THR A 699 -17.46 -4.22 3.95
N HIS A 700 -17.58 -5.07 2.93
CA HIS A 700 -17.68 -6.52 3.10
C HIS A 700 -16.30 -7.22 2.96
N PRO A 701 -16.15 -8.43 3.49
CA PRO A 701 -14.87 -9.13 3.54
C PRO A 701 -14.58 -10.03 2.33
N GLU A 702 -15.43 -9.99 1.29
CA GLU A 702 -15.19 -10.79 0.08
C GLU A 702 -13.88 -10.42 -0.58
N VAL A 703 -13.11 -11.44 -0.97
CA VAL A 703 -11.77 -11.28 -1.53
C VAL A 703 -11.68 -11.82 -2.96
N CYS A 704 -10.71 -11.30 -3.71
CA CYS A 704 -10.32 -11.92 -4.97
C CYS A 704 -9.78 -13.34 -4.71
N PRO A 705 -10.30 -14.40 -5.37
CA PRO A 705 -9.94 -15.78 -5.07
C PRO A 705 -8.47 -16.12 -5.41
N ILE A 706 -7.79 -15.29 -6.21
CA ILE A 706 -6.40 -15.49 -6.62
C ILE A 706 -5.46 -14.70 -5.73
N SER A 707 -5.71 -13.39 -5.59
CA SER A 707 -4.82 -12.48 -4.87
C SER A 707 -5.12 -12.37 -3.38
N LEU A 708 -6.30 -12.82 -2.94
CA LEU A 708 -6.84 -12.65 -1.59
C LEU A 708 -6.93 -11.17 -1.15
N GLU A 709 -7.04 -10.25 -2.13
CA GLU A 709 -7.27 -8.83 -1.88
C GLU A 709 -8.75 -8.55 -1.70
N PRO A 710 -9.19 -7.85 -0.61
CA PRO A 710 -10.60 -7.60 -0.36
C PRO A 710 -11.19 -6.52 -1.27
N GLU A 711 -12.50 -6.62 -1.55
CA GLU A 711 -13.26 -5.65 -2.33
C GLU A 711 -13.65 -4.45 -1.47
N LEU A 712 -12.73 -3.49 -1.32
CA LEU A 712 -12.93 -2.27 -0.52
C LEU A 712 -13.52 -1.10 -1.32
N LYS A 713 -13.80 -1.27 -2.63
CA LYS A 713 -14.23 -0.19 -3.53
C LYS A 713 -15.70 -0.25 -3.90
N ALA A 714 -16.41 -1.27 -3.45
CA ALA A 714 -17.83 -1.37 -3.67
C ALA A 714 -18.50 -2.14 -2.53
N CYS A 715 -19.59 -1.62 -2.00
CA CYS A 715 -20.54 -2.35 -1.16
C CYS A 715 -21.93 -1.70 -1.29
N ALA A 716 -22.97 -2.49 -1.09
CA ALA A 716 -24.34 -1.99 -1.13
C ALA A 716 -24.69 -1.24 0.16
N VAL A 717 -25.27 -0.04 0.03
CA VAL A 717 -25.63 0.82 1.16
C VAL A 717 -26.99 1.49 0.98
N GLN A 718 -27.60 1.83 2.13
CA GLN A 718 -28.77 2.68 2.26
C GLN A 718 -28.39 3.98 2.96
N LEU A 719 -28.99 5.09 2.58
CA LEU A 719 -28.84 6.39 3.26
C LEU A 719 -30.11 6.71 4.03
N VAL A 720 -29.97 7.05 5.32
CA VAL A 720 -31.04 7.47 6.19
C VAL A 720 -30.74 8.88 6.69
N PRO A 721 -31.55 9.90 6.31
CA PRO A 721 -31.41 11.24 6.87
C PRO A 721 -31.54 11.23 8.41
N ILE A 722 -30.75 12.05 9.09
CA ILE A 722 -30.84 12.24 10.55
C ILE A 722 -30.91 13.74 10.85
N GLU A 723 -31.82 14.14 11.75
CA GLU A 723 -32.19 15.55 11.97
C GLU A 723 -31.08 16.38 12.62
N THR A 724 -30.14 15.76 13.31
CA THR A 724 -29.05 16.48 14.00
C THR A 724 -27.76 15.68 13.99
N GLN A 725 -26.62 16.39 14.13
CA GLN A 725 -25.37 15.75 14.53
C GLN A 725 -25.66 14.92 15.79
N PRO A 726 -25.39 13.58 15.77
CA PRO A 726 -25.70 12.76 16.92
C PRO A 726 -25.08 13.38 18.16
N PRO A 727 -25.84 13.55 19.27
CA PRO A 727 -25.28 14.04 20.52
C PRO A 727 -24.07 13.17 20.85
N THR A 728 -23.07 13.76 21.48
CA THR A 728 -21.98 13.06 22.17
C THR A 728 -22.61 12.28 23.34
N ALA A 729 -23.42 11.27 23.01
CA ALA A 729 -24.11 10.48 24.03
C ALA A 729 -23.09 9.55 24.71
N ALA A 730 -23.34 9.36 25.98
CA ALA A 730 -22.70 8.49 26.99
C ALA A 730 -21.62 7.54 26.46
N LEU A 731 -20.53 7.44 27.20
CA LEU A 731 -19.39 6.50 27.08
C LEU A 731 -19.80 5.23 26.39
N ASP A 732 -19.76 5.27 25.03
CA ASP A 732 -19.84 4.03 24.28
C ASP A 732 -18.47 3.34 24.34
N SER A 733 -18.37 2.17 23.75
CA SER A 733 -17.14 1.36 23.73
C SER A 733 -15.88 2.13 23.31
N THR A 734 -16.03 3.24 22.59
CA THR A 734 -14.92 4.10 22.11
C THR A 734 -14.29 4.92 23.23
N GLU A 735 -15.09 5.49 24.13
CA GLU A 735 -14.56 6.26 25.28
C GLU A 735 -13.96 5.32 26.33
N GLN A 736 -14.53 4.12 26.50
CA GLN A 736 -13.92 3.08 27.32
C GLN A 736 -12.57 2.65 26.75
N ILE A 737 -12.47 2.43 25.43
CA ILE A 737 -11.22 2.12 24.76
C ILE A 737 -10.21 3.27 24.89
N LEU A 738 -10.64 4.53 24.75
CA LEU A 738 -9.78 5.69 24.95
C LEU A 738 -9.28 5.81 26.39
N ALA A 739 -10.11 5.49 27.38
CA ALA A 739 -9.70 5.44 28.78
C ALA A 739 -8.67 4.33 29.05
N MET A 740 -8.84 3.16 28.44
CA MET A 740 -7.90 2.04 28.55
C MET A 740 -6.53 2.31 27.87
N LEU A 741 -6.51 3.23 26.91
CA LEU A 741 -5.28 3.67 26.25
C LEU A 741 -4.50 4.72 27.03
N GLN A 742 -5.06 5.27 28.14
CA GLN A 742 -4.30 6.19 28.99
C GLN A 742 -3.36 5.39 29.90
N PRO A 743 -2.05 5.74 29.98
CA PRO A 743 -1.17 5.13 30.97
C PRO A 743 -1.68 5.46 32.38
N SER A 744 -1.48 4.54 33.35
CA SER A 744 -1.81 4.78 34.74
C SER A 744 -1.19 6.09 35.26
N VAL A 745 -1.87 6.78 36.18
CA VAL A 745 -1.44 8.09 36.69
C VAL A 745 -0.03 8.03 37.32
N GLU A 746 0.39 6.87 37.80
CA GLU A 746 1.72 6.62 38.37
C GLU A 746 2.87 6.64 37.33
N ALA A 747 2.57 6.47 36.03
CA ALA A 747 3.55 6.53 34.95
C ALA A 747 3.79 7.93 34.37
N ARG A 748 3.22 8.98 34.98
CA ARG A 748 3.49 10.37 34.55
C ARG A 748 4.83 10.82 35.12
N VAL A 749 5.92 10.56 34.43
CA VAL A 749 7.18 11.25 34.65
C VAL A 749 6.96 12.75 34.41
N PRO A 750 7.38 13.64 35.33
CA PRO A 750 7.18 15.09 35.19
C PRO A 750 7.80 15.59 33.87
N VAL A 751 7.07 16.46 33.19
CA VAL A 751 7.52 17.15 31.96
C VAL A 751 8.54 18.26 32.34
N SER A 752 9.54 17.95 33.11
CA SER A 752 10.62 18.87 33.44
C SER A 752 11.95 18.22 33.09
N VAL A 753 12.30 18.18 31.84
CA VAL A 753 13.67 18.25 31.27
C VAL A 753 13.55 18.29 29.74
N LEU A 754 13.28 19.45 29.20
CA LEU A 754 13.60 19.87 27.84
C LEU A 754 13.75 21.39 27.86
N SER A 755 14.84 21.86 28.43
CA SER A 755 15.43 23.18 28.14
C SER A 755 16.50 23.04 27.07
#